data_b10519c9a383d0bbc77fa3d60de025f1
#
_entry.id   b10519c9a383d0bbc77fa3d60de025f1
#
_cell.length_a   1.000
_cell.length_b   1.000
_cell.length_c   1.000
_cell.angle_alpha   90.00
_cell.angle_beta   90.00
_cell.angle_gamma   90.00
#
_symmetry.space_group_name_H-M   'P 1'
#
loop_
_entity.id
_entity.type
_entity.pdbx_description
1 polymer ?
#
loop_
_entity_poly.entity_id
_entity_poly.type
_entity_poly.pdbx_seq_one_letter_code
_entity_poly.pdbx_strand_id
1 'polypeptide(L)'
;MSSAQPSPASSNRKDGLKPWYENSLVLLIYALLTIAMTYPAIFFLRTKVPGGPEDNFHFLWELWYVSHALFDLHRSPFFDPDVFVPFGFSLIRNQDLTPGTVLLFAPLTYLSGEVFTYNFLVLLSFLLTAFGTYLFARELWSNRTAALLAGIIVGFCPYRIAHAGGHLSIVSTEWIPFFFLYLERLISKRQVKSAILAGIFFGLSAWATWYYFFMVPIAAVFYVAFRIDWTQPGKVLRQLLKLGLISVGVALTLVLPFLIPYYLATHGAVVDYRGPGESQAFAAALADYVIPPATHFLWGSKAAQLWRNGANGLWQSEWQLYLGAATLLLAAAGIFHRRRRVVIALIAMALGCLLFSFGPGLYLTHPPPLNPNTNDVPLSAIPTPGRLLRQLPGFNNLRGWARLGFFVELAVGLLAAGGLIRLLDWMKERFYAPAIVRSGVAAIVIGVVIVDFLPRPTAMSAVIQRPVYGWLSKQPGDFAFIEYPIPRHGFGGPAIYSTRLTGKRIIMGSSQNPPNLAYWSDLSAFPSPFTIDLLYGWGAKYVLVDENLYRAGSSFWNIYQTWNTLESAIKRNPRLNEVAVLAGVHVYKIDSGTSDVGRELLTNGSFEQGSATLIPGWEVVGKPGIDRTGKYSAGGNAAYAVTAKDFLLSAPVPVEPGQCYRLSARQKATSSKLGKLRLQLDWKDEYNHDLGVPTIVLDDVRSAQHWQQSSVVVRAPTESKYVVAHAQAAAGKIRVDDYSLKGIPNDCEPVLSVMPNPVSIVPGQSGRAAISWNACCNSEAQVTLKIDDHGEELFASGQAGLKFLDEIKPEMRYEFRLYSSPQTVPLQTTRLDTAERTATIAADPNPAPPGLGPQQTKVSWATLDGGNAEVCVSQDGGPEKLFARGATGSVEVSWIAAGSSYEFRLYTTDGPRRLVARTVVNR
;
A
#
# COMPACT_ATOMS: atom_id res chain seq x y z
N MET A 1 38.13 77.68 28.93
CA MET A 1 37.46 77.64 27.61
C MET A 1 37.10 76.15 27.32
N SER A 2 35.86 75.89 27.58
CA SER A 2 35.26 74.51 27.44
C SER A 2 34.77 74.33 26.00
N SER A 3 35.31 73.38 25.29
CA SER A 3 34.81 72.98 23.99
C SER A 3 33.75 71.86 24.13
N ALA A 4 32.48 72.23 23.97
CA ALA A 4 31.38 71.30 23.90
C ALA A 4 31.45 70.45 22.61
N GLN A 5 31.55 69.13 22.73
CA GLN A 5 31.26 68.20 21.62
C GLN A 5 29.78 68.14 21.30
N PRO A 6 29.39 68.12 20.03
CA PRO A 6 28.01 67.93 19.68
C PRO A 6 27.54 66.42 19.88
N SER A 7 26.41 66.27 20.54
CA SER A 7 25.75 64.93 20.70
C SER A 7 25.39 64.35 19.35
N PRO A 8 25.50 63.01 19.14
CA PRO A 8 25.07 62.40 17.91
C PRO A 8 23.55 62.46 17.78
N ALA A 9 23.11 63.07 16.70
CA ALA A 9 21.71 63.12 16.30
C ALA A 9 21.06 61.78 16.33
N SER A 10 19.91 61.69 17.03
CA SER A 10 19.02 60.53 17.01
C SER A 10 18.59 60.21 15.60
N SER A 11 19.09 59.08 15.06
CA SER A 11 18.61 58.53 13.79
C SER A 11 17.15 58.17 13.92
N ASN A 12 16.26 58.90 13.24
CA ASN A 12 14.89 58.57 12.98
C ASN A 12 14.79 57.08 12.52
N ARG A 13 14.42 56.19 13.42
CA ARG A 13 13.85 54.90 13.05
C ARG A 13 12.51 55.17 12.38
N LYS A 14 12.50 55.13 11.04
CA LYS A 14 11.26 55.01 10.27
C LYS A 14 10.48 53.87 10.88
N ASP A 15 9.19 54.15 11.22
CA ASP A 15 8.22 53.22 11.76
C ASP A 15 8.08 52.00 10.87
N GLY A 16 8.83 50.94 11.13
CA GLY A 16 8.61 49.62 10.61
C GLY A 16 7.48 48.98 11.41
N LEU A 17 6.53 48.36 10.76
CA LEU A 17 5.47 47.53 11.38
C LEU A 17 6.08 46.70 12.52
N LYS A 18 5.39 46.67 13.68
CA LYS A 18 5.81 45.84 14.82
C LYS A 18 5.96 44.39 14.34
N PRO A 19 6.97 43.62 14.81
CA PRO A 19 7.25 42.26 14.30
C PRO A 19 6.06 41.29 14.33
N TRP A 20 5.16 41.43 15.30
CA TRP A 20 3.97 40.60 15.39
C TRP A 20 2.95 40.91 14.27
N TYR A 21 2.77 42.17 13.92
CA TYR A 21 1.87 42.59 12.85
C TYR A 21 2.34 42.12 11.48
N GLU A 22 3.65 42.19 11.27
CA GLU A 22 4.27 41.67 10.06
C GLU A 22 4.06 40.15 9.90
N ASN A 23 4.31 39.37 10.95
CA ASN A 23 4.12 37.93 10.90
C ASN A 23 2.64 37.58 10.70
N SER A 24 1.70 38.35 11.28
CA SER A 24 0.26 38.13 11.06
C SER A 24 -0.14 38.38 9.61
N LEU A 25 0.40 39.42 8.97
CA LEU A 25 0.16 39.70 7.56
C LEU A 25 0.69 38.57 6.66
N VAL A 26 1.90 38.09 6.93
CA VAL A 26 2.51 36.96 6.20
C VAL A 26 1.67 35.69 6.38
N LEU A 27 1.22 35.39 7.59
CA LEU A 27 0.33 34.27 7.85
C LEU A 27 -1.00 34.41 7.08
N LEU A 28 -1.56 35.59 7.01
CA LEU A 28 -2.79 35.84 6.23
C LEU A 28 -2.55 35.59 4.73
N ILE A 29 -1.43 36.06 4.18
CA ILE A 29 -1.07 35.83 2.77
C ILE A 29 -0.96 34.31 2.51
N TYR A 30 -0.26 33.57 3.37
CA TYR A 30 -0.12 32.12 3.20
C TYR A 30 -1.46 31.38 3.43
N ALA A 31 -2.32 31.84 4.32
CA ALA A 31 -3.66 31.28 4.49
C ALA A 31 -4.51 31.44 3.22
N LEU A 32 -4.50 32.61 2.62
CA LEU A 32 -5.19 32.88 1.35
C LEU A 32 -4.61 32.04 0.20
N LEU A 33 -3.28 31.92 0.12
CA LEU A 33 -2.62 31.04 -0.86
C LEU A 33 -2.94 29.56 -0.60
N THR A 34 -2.98 29.13 0.65
CA THR A 34 -3.39 27.76 1.01
C THR A 34 -4.78 27.46 0.46
N ILE A 35 -5.74 28.35 0.69
CA ILE A 35 -7.11 28.21 0.18
C ILE A 35 -7.13 28.16 -1.35
N ALA A 36 -6.37 29.05 -2.01
CA ALA A 36 -6.32 29.11 -3.47
C ALA A 36 -5.66 27.87 -4.10
N MET A 37 -4.52 27.43 -3.55
CA MET A 37 -3.73 26.33 -4.10
C MET A 37 -4.32 24.95 -3.79
N THR A 38 -5.17 24.85 -2.77
CA THR A 38 -5.87 23.60 -2.41
C THR A 38 -7.35 23.63 -2.81
N TYR A 39 -7.77 24.61 -3.62
CA TYR A 39 -9.16 24.72 -4.06
C TYR A 39 -9.63 23.40 -4.72
N PRO A 40 -10.83 22.87 -4.37
CA PRO A 40 -11.91 23.47 -3.57
C PRO A 40 -12.02 22.97 -2.11
N ALA A 41 -10.94 22.45 -1.51
CA ALA A 41 -10.97 21.75 -0.21
C ALA A 41 -11.67 22.54 0.91
N ILE A 42 -11.48 23.87 0.96
CA ILE A 42 -12.07 24.72 2.00
C ILE A 42 -13.61 24.65 2.06
N PHE A 43 -14.27 24.37 0.93
CA PHE A 43 -15.73 24.29 0.85
C PHE A 43 -16.30 22.94 1.27
N PHE A 44 -15.43 21.93 1.46
CA PHE A 44 -15.83 20.55 1.73
C PHE A 44 -15.22 19.98 3.02
N LEU A 45 -14.81 20.86 3.95
CA LEU A 45 -14.06 20.47 5.15
C LEU A 45 -14.65 19.32 5.96
N ARG A 46 -15.99 19.14 5.92
CA ARG A 46 -16.68 18.11 6.70
C ARG A 46 -17.29 16.98 5.86
N THR A 47 -17.20 17.04 4.53
CA THR A 47 -17.97 16.16 3.66
C THR A 47 -17.15 15.40 2.63
N LYS A 48 -15.97 15.94 2.26
CA LYS A 48 -15.08 15.34 1.26
C LYS A 48 -13.64 15.48 1.69
N VAL A 49 -12.79 14.63 1.12
CA VAL A 49 -11.33 14.70 1.28
C VAL A 49 -10.63 14.85 -0.07
N PRO A 50 -9.46 15.48 -0.13
CA PRO A 50 -8.69 15.63 -1.37
C PRO A 50 -8.26 14.26 -1.91
N GLY A 51 -8.25 14.11 -3.23
CA GLY A 51 -7.78 12.91 -3.94
C GLY A 51 -8.81 11.82 -4.13
N GLY A 52 -8.35 10.63 -4.54
CA GLY A 52 -9.17 9.43 -4.72
C GLY A 52 -9.49 8.73 -3.39
N PRO A 53 -10.44 7.78 -3.38
CA PRO A 53 -10.82 7.07 -2.18
C PRO A 53 -9.85 5.90 -1.87
N GLU A 54 -8.62 6.21 -1.51
CA GLU A 54 -7.55 5.24 -1.25
C GLU A 54 -6.91 5.46 0.12
N ASP A 55 -5.65 5.85 0.19
CA ASP A 55 -4.89 6.05 1.43
C ASP A 55 -5.51 7.09 2.36
N ASN A 56 -6.18 8.11 1.81
CA ASN A 56 -6.90 9.10 2.61
C ASN A 56 -7.99 8.47 3.50
N PHE A 57 -8.64 7.39 3.07
CA PHE A 57 -9.61 6.67 3.89
C PHE A 57 -8.97 5.85 5.01
N HIS A 58 -7.74 5.37 4.77
CA HIS A 58 -6.95 4.76 5.84
C HIS A 58 -6.64 5.79 6.93
N PHE A 59 -6.19 6.99 6.57
CA PHE A 59 -5.95 8.07 7.54
C PHE A 59 -7.23 8.58 8.22
N LEU A 60 -8.36 8.59 7.52
CA LEU A 60 -9.66 8.90 8.15
C LEU A 60 -10.01 7.87 9.22
N TRP A 61 -9.85 6.59 8.90
CA TRP A 61 -10.07 5.52 9.87
C TRP A 61 -9.12 5.65 11.06
N GLU A 62 -7.85 5.92 10.83
CA GLU A 62 -6.85 6.08 11.89
C GLU A 62 -7.21 7.24 12.82
N LEU A 63 -7.53 8.42 12.28
CA LEU A 63 -7.99 9.58 13.06
C LEU A 63 -9.22 9.23 13.89
N TRP A 64 -10.23 8.61 13.27
CA TRP A 64 -11.44 8.20 13.96
C TRP A 64 -11.15 7.16 15.03
N TYR A 65 -10.44 6.06 14.67
CA TYR A 65 -10.24 4.95 15.57
C TYR A 65 -9.45 5.35 16.82
N VAL A 66 -8.36 6.11 16.66
CA VAL A 66 -7.54 6.56 17.79
C VAL A 66 -8.36 7.42 18.73
N SER A 67 -9.15 8.34 18.19
CA SER A 67 -10.06 9.18 18.97
C SER A 67 -11.14 8.35 19.68
N HIS A 68 -11.79 7.44 18.98
CA HIS A 68 -12.81 6.53 19.49
C HIS A 68 -12.27 5.60 20.59
N ALA A 69 -11.09 5.02 20.38
CA ALA A 69 -10.44 4.15 21.36
C ALA A 69 -10.12 4.89 22.66
N LEU A 70 -9.65 6.14 22.57
CA LEU A 70 -9.28 6.94 23.74
C LEU A 70 -10.49 7.47 24.51
N PHE A 71 -11.46 8.07 23.81
CA PHE A 71 -12.52 8.84 24.46
C PHE A 71 -13.82 8.07 24.65
N ASP A 72 -14.15 7.12 23.77
CA ASP A 72 -15.40 6.34 23.90
C ASP A 72 -15.15 4.98 24.54
N LEU A 73 -14.08 4.26 24.10
CA LEU A 73 -13.82 2.90 24.53
C LEU A 73 -12.84 2.81 25.72
N HIS A 74 -12.12 3.90 26.04
CA HIS A 74 -11.11 3.97 27.13
C HIS A 74 -10.08 2.81 27.05
N ARG A 75 -9.63 2.48 25.83
CA ARG A 75 -8.67 1.40 25.55
C ARG A 75 -7.44 1.93 24.81
N SER A 76 -6.41 1.08 24.72
CA SER A 76 -5.21 1.41 23.93
C SER A 76 -5.57 1.74 22.48
N PRO A 77 -5.13 2.90 21.94
CA PRO A 77 -5.42 3.27 20.55
C PRO A 77 -4.51 2.58 19.53
N PHE A 78 -3.60 1.72 19.98
CA PHE A 78 -2.57 1.13 19.13
C PHE A 78 -2.90 -0.27 18.59
N PHE A 79 -4.07 -0.78 18.95
CA PHE A 79 -4.55 -2.08 18.46
C PHE A 79 -6.05 -2.04 18.24
N ASP A 80 -6.48 -2.32 17.01
CA ASP A 80 -7.90 -2.44 16.64
C ASP A 80 -8.26 -3.91 16.43
N PRO A 81 -9.11 -4.51 17.28
CA PRO A 81 -9.57 -5.89 17.11
C PRO A 81 -10.69 -6.02 16.06
N ASP A 82 -11.28 -4.92 15.61
CA ASP A 82 -12.48 -4.90 14.78
C ASP A 82 -12.18 -4.93 13.28
N VAL A 83 -10.88 -4.84 12.91
CA VAL A 83 -10.38 -4.98 11.54
C VAL A 83 -9.45 -6.19 11.43
N PHE A 84 -9.40 -6.82 10.26
CA PHE A 84 -8.68 -8.08 10.04
C PHE A 84 -9.08 -9.20 11.00
N VAL A 85 -10.36 -9.29 11.34
CA VAL A 85 -10.89 -10.32 12.26
C VAL A 85 -10.50 -11.71 11.77
N PRO A 86 -10.05 -12.62 12.64
CA PRO A 86 -9.93 -12.52 14.12
C PRO A 86 -8.59 -11.97 14.63
N PHE A 87 -7.68 -11.54 13.76
CA PHE A 87 -6.29 -11.22 14.12
C PHE A 87 -6.15 -9.83 14.76
N GLY A 88 -7.05 -8.90 14.42
CA GLY A 88 -6.91 -7.49 14.77
C GLY A 88 -5.77 -6.80 14.00
N PHE A 89 -5.60 -5.52 14.24
CA PHE A 89 -4.61 -4.70 13.56
C PHE A 89 -3.80 -3.85 14.55
N SER A 90 -2.49 -3.98 14.48
CA SER A 90 -1.57 -3.17 15.28
C SER A 90 -1.17 -1.91 14.53
N LEU A 91 -1.62 -0.76 14.99
CA LEU A 91 -1.25 0.53 14.43
C LEU A 91 0.26 0.82 14.56
N ILE A 92 0.90 0.30 15.62
CA ILE A 92 2.35 0.49 15.82
C ILE A 92 3.19 -0.26 14.78
N ARG A 93 2.72 -1.43 14.30
CA ARG A 93 3.47 -2.24 13.31
C ARG A 93 3.36 -1.70 11.89
N ASN A 94 2.36 -0.88 11.60
CA ASN A 94 2.20 -0.31 10.28
C ASN A 94 3.15 0.89 10.10
N GLN A 95 3.98 0.83 9.07
CA GLN A 95 5.03 1.84 8.82
C GLN A 95 4.50 3.15 8.25
N ASP A 96 3.29 3.16 7.70
CA ASP A 96 2.70 4.32 7.03
C ASP A 96 1.93 5.22 8.00
N LEU A 97 1.80 4.82 9.25
CA LEU A 97 1.03 5.53 10.27
C LEU A 97 1.75 6.77 10.80
N THR A 98 0.94 7.71 11.27
CA THR A 98 1.34 8.97 11.90
C THR A 98 1.00 8.99 13.40
N PRO A 99 1.51 8.06 14.22
CA PRO A 99 0.97 7.84 15.57
C PRO A 99 1.03 9.08 16.46
N GLY A 100 2.09 9.88 16.35
CA GLY A 100 2.22 11.10 17.13
C GLY A 100 1.25 12.19 16.69
N THR A 101 1.07 12.38 15.39
CA THR A 101 0.14 13.37 14.83
C THR A 101 -1.30 13.01 15.19
N VAL A 102 -1.68 11.74 15.04
CA VAL A 102 -3.06 11.30 15.32
C VAL A 102 -3.40 11.46 16.80
N LEU A 103 -2.48 11.11 17.69
CA LEU A 103 -2.65 11.31 19.14
C LEU A 103 -2.75 12.80 19.52
N LEU A 104 -1.91 13.65 18.93
CA LEU A 104 -1.93 15.09 19.19
C LEU A 104 -3.27 15.72 18.80
N PHE A 105 -3.87 15.26 17.70
CA PHE A 105 -5.12 15.80 17.17
C PHE A 105 -6.36 14.94 17.49
N ALA A 106 -6.23 13.89 18.32
CA ALA A 106 -7.37 13.08 18.76
C ALA A 106 -8.46 13.91 19.46
N PRO A 107 -8.16 14.91 20.32
CA PRO A 107 -9.21 15.78 20.89
C PRO A 107 -9.96 16.58 19.83
N LEU A 108 -9.26 17.09 18.81
CA LEU A 108 -9.90 17.81 17.70
C LEU A 108 -10.80 16.87 16.89
N THR A 109 -10.33 15.64 16.65
CA THR A 109 -11.12 14.62 15.95
C THR A 109 -12.37 14.26 16.71
N TYR A 110 -12.27 14.11 18.04
CA TYR A 110 -13.43 13.84 18.90
C TYR A 110 -14.48 14.92 18.82
N LEU A 111 -14.05 16.19 18.83
CA LEU A 111 -14.96 17.35 18.84
C LEU A 111 -15.51 17.71 17.44
N SER A 112 -14.75 17.49 16.40
CA SER A 112 -15.05 18.03 15.05
C SER A 112 -15.22 16.98 13.96
N GLY A 113 -14.91 15.71 14.25
CA GLY A 113 -14.93 14.60 13.34
C GLY A 113 -13.63 14.42 12.53
N GLU A 114 -13.41 13.21 12.06
CA GLU A 114 -12.20 12.79 11.34
C GLU A 114 -12.03 13.49 10.00
N VAL A 115 -13.11 13.74 9.27
CA VAL A 115 -13.07 14.41 7.95
C VAL A 115 -12.64 15.87 8.10
N PHE A 116 -13.17 16.56 9.12
CA PHE A 116 -12.73 17.93 9.41
C PHE A 116 -11.26 17.95 9.83
N THR A 117 -10.85 17.07 10.73
CA THR A 117 -9.48 17.02 11.24
C THR A 117 -8.49 16.72 10.12
N TYR A 118 -8.81 15.77 9.24
CA TYR A 118 -7.97 15.46 8.07
C TYR A 118 -7.74 16.70 7.20
N ASN A 119 -8.81 17.36 6.79
CA ASN A 119 -8.73 18.55 5.95
C ASN A 119 -8.02 19.71 6.66
N PHE A 120 -8.29 19.89 7.95
CA PHE A 120 -7.62 20.88 8.77
C PHE A 120 -6.11 20.64 8.82
N LEU A 121 -5.67 19.40 9.03
CA LEU A 121 -4.25 19.04 9.05
C LEU A 121 -3.58 19.28 7.71
N VAL A 122 -4.22 18.94 6.60
CA VAL A 122 -3.70 19.26 5.26
C VAL A 122 -3.50 20.77 5.11
N LEU A 123 -4.52 21.58 5.39
CA LEU A 123 -4.43 23.04 5.25
C LEU A 123 -3.42 23.65 6.24
N LEU A 124 -3.38 23.17 7.47
CA LEU A 124 -2.43 23.61 8.49
C LEU A 124 -0.99 23.31 8.06
N SER A 125 -0.76 22.15 7.47
CA SER A 125 0.55 21.78 6.97
C SER A 125 1.05 22.73 5.87
N PHE A 126 0.18 23.12 4.91
CA PHE A 126 0.55 24.11 3.90
C PHE A 126 0.92 25.44 4.53
N LEU A 127 0.08 25.93 5.42
CA LEU A 127 0.28 27.22 6.13
C LEU A 127 1.59 27.23 6.92
N LEU A 128 1.81 26.20 7.76
CA LEU A 128 2.96 26.15 8.66
C LEU A 128 4.28 25.87 7.92
N THR A 129 4.26 25.06 6.86
CA THR A 129 5.45 24.84 6.04
C THR A 129 5.90 26.13 5.36
N ALA A 130 4.96 26.88 4.77
CA ALA A 130 5.24 28.18 4.16
C ALA A 130 5.78 29.17 5.19
N PHE A 131 5.12 29.25 6.35
CA PHE A 131 5.53 30.19 7.42
C PHE A 131 6.86 29.79 8.07
N GLY A 132 7.09 28.53 8.35
CA GLY A 132 8.37 28.03 8.86
C GLY A 132 9.52 28.32 7.90
N THR A 133 9.28 28.12 6.60
CA THR A 133 10.26 28.45 5.54
C THR A 133 10.52 29.97 5.47
N TYR A 134 9.47 30.78 5.59
CA TYR A 134 9.63 32.23 5.68
C TYR A 134 10.53 32.64 6.85
N LEU A 135 10.30 32.07 8.02
CA LEU A 135 11.12 32.39 9.20
C LEU A 135 12.58 31.92 9.01
N PHE A 136 12.76 30.75 8.42
CA PHE A 136 14.11 30.23 8.13
C PHE A 136 14.83 31.09 7.08
N ALA A 137 14.17 31.44 5.99
CA ALA A 137 14.73 32.33 4.97
C ALA A 137 15.04 33.73 5.54
N ARG A 138 14.22 34.24 6.43
CA ARG A 138 14.52 35.54 7.14
C ARG A 138 15.77 35.45 8.00
N GLU A 139 15.99 34.36 8.69
CA GLU A 139 17.23 34.16 9.47
C GLU A 139 18.43 34.09 8.53
N LEU A 140 18.32 33.41 7.37
CA LEU A 140 19.43 33.31 6.42
C LEU A 140 19.73 34.60 5.68
N TRP A 141 18.70 35.33 5.21
CA TRP A 141 18.87 36.41 4.23
C TRP A 141 18.59 37.80 4.79
N SER A 142 17.89 37.91 5.92
CA SER A 142 17.51 39.19 6.54
C SER A 142 16.65 40.07 5.60
N ASN A 143 15.95 39.47 4.63
CA ASN A 143 15.10 40.17 3.66
C ASN A 143 13.70 39.59 3.67
N ARG A 144 12.68 40.46 3.86
CA ARG A 144 11.27 40.05 4.01
C ARG A 144 10.66 39.52 2.73
N THR A 145 10.84 40.23 1.63
CA THR A 145 10.27 39.87 0.32
C THR A 145 10.85 38.57 -0.20
N ALA A 146 12.17 38.39 -0.06
CA ALA A 146 12.82 37.14 -0.44
C ALA A 146 12.39 35.98 0.45
N ALA A 147 12.17 36.23 1.75
CA ALA A 147 11.68 35.21 2.66
C ALA A 147 10.22 34.82 2.33
N LEU A 148 9.36 35.81 1.96
CA LEU A 148 8.01 35.53 1.48
C LEU A 148 8.03 34.62 0.22
N LEU A 149 8.89 34.91 -0.74
CA LEU A 149 9.07 34.08 -1.93
C LEU A 149 9.50 32.64 -1.57
N ALA A 150 10.49 32.47 -0.66
CA ALA A 150 10.91 31.15 -0.23
C ALA A 150 9.77 30.34 0.37
N GLY A 151 8.95 30.97 1.24
CA GLY A 151 7.77 30.31 1.82
C GLY A 151 6.74 29.92 0.78
N ILE A 152 6.54 30.71 -0.28
CA ILE A 152 5.66 30.38 -1.40
C ILE A 152 6.20 29.17 -2.15
N ILE A 153 7.48 29.18 -2.54
CA ILE A 153 8.11 28.10 -3.29
C ILE A 153 7.97 26.77 -2.53
N VAL A 154 8.43 26.71 -1.29
CA VAL A 154 8.50 25.47 -0.54
C VAL A 154 7.11 25.06 0.00
N GLY A 155 6.31 26.02 0.42
CA GLY A 155 4.97 25.78 0.96
C GLY A 155 4.01 25.20 -0.07
N PHE A 156 4.14 25.60 -1.33
CA PHE A 156 3.18 25.26 -2.40
C PHE A 156 3.83 24.56 -3.58
N CYS A 157 4.98 23.90 -3.38
CA CYS A 157 5.64 23.12 -4.42
C CYS A 157 4.76 21.96 -4.90
N PRO A 158 4.93 21.50 -6.16
CA PRO A 158 4.17 20.42 -6.75
C PRO A 158 4.20 19.11 -5.96
N TYR A 159 5.34 18.80 -5.31
CA TYR A 159 5.45 17.64 -4.42
C TYR A 159 4.38 17.64 -3.32
N ARG A 160 4.21 18.74 -2.62
CA ARG A 160 3.24 18.84 -1.53
C ARG A 160 1.80 18.82 -2.03
N ILE A 161 1.54 19.48 -3.16
CA ILE A 161 0.21 19.48 -3.80
C ILE A 161 -0.19 18.07 -4.19
N ALA A 162 0.74 17.29 -4.77
CA ALA A 162 0.48 15.91 -5.15
C ALA A 162 0.17 15.01 -3.94
N HIS A 163 0.96 15.13 -2.88
CA HIS A 163 0.77 14.33 -1.67
C HIS A 163 -0.45 14.76 -0.84
N ALA A 164 -0.93 15.98 -0.99
CA ALA A 164 -2.20 16.41 -0.37
C ALA A 164 -3.40 15.59 -0.85
N GLY A 165 -3.30 14.96 -2.02
CA GLY A 165 -4.33 14.12 -2.61
C GLY A 165 -4.45 12.70 -2.03
N GLY A 166 -3.90 12.42 -0.85
CA GLY A 166 -4.07 11.08 -0.22
C GLY A 166 -3.04 10.71 0.83
N HIS A 167 -1.89 11.39 0.87
CA HIS A 167 -0.77 11.01 1.74
C HIS A 167 -0.60 12.02 2.89
N LEU A 168 -1.51 12.02 3.87
CA LEU A 168 -1.47 12.93 5.02
C LEU A 168 -0.11 12.93 5.74
N SER A 169 0.50 11.76 5.91
CA SER A 169 1.79 11.61 6.56
C SER A 169 2.93 12.30 5.78
N ILE A 170 2.88 12.29 4.45
CA ILE A 170 3.93 12.84 3.59
C ILE A 170 3.76 14.34 3.35
N VAL A 171 2.52 14.83 3.24
CA VAL A 171 2.27 16.27 3.15
C VAL A 171 2.62 17.00 4.44
N SER A 172 2.67 16.30 5.57
CA SER A 172 2.99 16.86 6.90
C SER A 172 4.47 17.22 7.05
N THR A 173 4.92 18.22 6.29
CA THR A 173 6.28 18.75 6.29
C THR A 173 6.46 20.00 7.16
N GLU A 174 5.42 20.43 7.87
CA GLU A 174 5.35 21.69 8.59
C GLU A 174 6.48 21.89 9.61
N TRP A 175 6.95 20.82 10.24
CA TRP A 175 7.96 20.89 11.29
C TRP A 175 9.38 20.97 10.74
N ILE A 176 9.62 20.56 9.51
CA ILE A 176 10.96 20.50 8.88
C ILE A 176 11.60 21.88 8.73
N PRO A 177 10.92 22.93 8.20
CA PRO A 177 11.51 24.27 8.12
C PRO A 177 11.83 24.88 9.48
N PHE A 178 11.00 24.58 10.51
CA PHE A 178 11.30 25.01 11.88
C PHE A 178 12.52 24.28 12.45
N PHE A 179 12.67 22.98 12.17
CA PHE A 179 13.89 22.26 12.53
C PHE A 179 15.12 22.93 11.94
N PHE A 180 15.15 23.22 10.63
CA PHE A 180 16.27 23.87 9.97
C PHE A 180 16.49 25.30 10.47
N LEU A 181 15.46 26.06 10.78
CA LEU A 181 15.55 27.36 11.43
C LEU A 181 16.33 27.28 12.76
N TYR A 182 15.96 26.34 13.61
CA TYR A 182 16.59 26.20 14.92
C TYR A 182 17.95 25.52 14.84
N LEU A 183 18.18 24.65 13.86
CA LEU A 183 19.47 24.11 13.51
C LEU A 183 20.44 25.24 13.06
N GLU A 184 20.01 26.17 12.21
CA GLU A 184 20.77 27.36 11.82
C GLU A 184 21.12 28.24 13.04
N ARG A 185 20.12 28.46 13.91
CA ARG A 185 20.35 29.23 15.16
C ARG A 185 21.27 28.48 16.13
N LEU A 186 21.21 27.17 16.18
CA LEU A 186 22.16 26.36 16.96
C LEU A 186 23.60 26.55 16.45
N ILE A 187 23.80 26.52 15.14
CA ILE A 187 25.09 26.69 14.52
C ILE A 187 25.60 28.15 14.69
N SER A 188 24.74 29.15 14.43
CA SER A 188 25.14 30.56 14.37
C SER A 188 25.17 31.23 15.74
N LYS A 189 24.18 30.97 16.62
CA LYS A 189 23.99 31.61 17.92
C LYS A 189 24.48 30.77 19.10
N ARG A 190 24.65 29.46 18.90
CA ARG A 190 25.15 28.49 19.89
C ARG A 190 24.38 28.49 21.22
N GLN A 191 23.08 28.63 21.15
CA GLN A 191 22.18 28.71 22.32
C GLN A 191 21.54 27.37 22.65
N VAL A 192 21.45 27.00 23.92
CA VAL A 192 20.77 25.79 24.41
C VAL A 192 19.30 25.78 23.97
N LYS A 193 18.62 26.91 24.04
CA LYS A 193 17.21 27.04 23.58
C LYS A 193 17.06 26.61 22.12
N SER A 194 18.04 26.95 21.26
CA SER A 194 17.99 26.53 19.85
C SER A 194 18.18 25.02 19.69
N ALA A 195 19.01 24.40 20.53
CA ALA A 195 19.19 22.95 20.54
C ALA A 195 17.91 22.20 20.96
N ILE A 196 17.27 22.67 22.04
CA ILE A 196 16.00 22.11 22.52
C ILE A 196 14.93 22.22 21.44
N LEU A 197 14.74 23.38 20.84
CA LEU A 197 13.72 23.59 19.82
C LEU A 197 14.02 22.82 18.53
N ALA A 198 15.29 22.67 18.14
CA ALA A 198 15.66 21.78 17.03
C ALA A 198 15.29 20.32 17.33
N GLY A 199 15.56 19.85 18.57
CA GLY A 199 15.18 18.52 18.99
C GLY A 199 13.65 18.30 18.98
N ILE A 200 12.88 19.28 19.46
CA ILE A 200 11.42 19.23 19.44
C ILE A 200 10.91 19.15 18.00
N PHE A 201 11.35 20.01 17.11
CA PHE A 201 10.84 20.02 15.73
C PHE A 201 11.31 18.80 14.92
N PHE A 202 12.46 18.22 15.22
CA PHE A 202 12.86 16.94 14.66
C PHE A 202 11.94 15.81 15.17
N GLY A 203 11.69 15.73 16.48
CA GLY A 203 10.76 14.76 17.05
C GLY A 203 9.35 14.87 16.45
N LEU A 204 8.82 16.08 16.28
CA LEU A 204 7.54 16.31 15.64
C LEU A 204 7.54 15.91 14.15
N SER A 205 8.65 16.12 13.43
CA SER A 205 8.80 15.61 12.06
C SER A 205 8.77 14.09 12.00
N ALA A 206 9.38 13.42 12.98
CA ALA A 206 9.33 11.96 13.11
C ALA A 206 7.92 11.47 13.48
N TRP A 207 7.14 12.26 14.24
CA TRP A 207 5.74 11.97 14.55
C TRP A 207 4.83 12.03 13.31
N ALA A 208 5.17 12.88 12.34
CA ALA A 208 4.42 12.93 11.09
C ALA A 208 4.59 11.64 10.29
N THR A 209 5.81 11.16 10.14
CA THR A 209 6.11 9.89 9.48
C THR A 209 7.53 9.40 9.79
N TRP A 210 7.73 8.09 9.85
CA TRP A 210 9.06 7.49 9.96
C TRP A 210 10.00 7.86 8.80
N TYR A 211 9.48 8.20 7.62
CA TYR A 211 10.33 8.67 6.51
C TYR A 211 11.12 9.91 6.90
N TYR A 212 10.50 10.89 7.56
CA TYR A 212 11.22 12.11 7.98
C TYR A 212 12.18 11.86 9.12
N PHE A 213 11.96 10.85 9.96
CA PHE A 213 12.96 10.42 10.95
C PHE A 213 14.29 10.04 10.28
N PHE A 214 14.27 9.35 9.12
CA PHE A 214 15.46 8.97 8.38
C PHE A 214 15.97 10.06 7.44
N MET A 215 15.11 10.85 6.83
CA MET A 215 15.46 11.78 5.76
C MET A 215 15.96 13.14 6.27
N VAL A 216 15.38 13.66 7.34
CA VAL A 216 15.84 14.95 7.95
C VAL A 216 17.30 14.90 8.35
N PRO A 217 17.84 13.84 9.01
CA PRO A 217 19.27 13.73 9.30
C PRO A 217 20.16 13.73 8.06
N ILE A 218 19.75 13.08 6.97
CA ILE A 218 20.50 13.09 5.70
C ILE A 218 20.67 14.52 5.21
N ALA A 219 19.56 15.26 5.11
CA ALA A 219 19.61 16.67 4.68
C ALA A 219 20.40 17.55 5.65
N ALA A 220 20.23 17.33 6.96
CA ALA A 220 20.95 18.09 7.99
C ALA A 220 22.46 17.86 7.94
N VAL A 221 22.94 16.64 7.69
CA VAL A 221 24.37 16.34 7.56
C VAL A 221 25.00 17.18 6.45
N PHE A 222 24.39 17.20 5.25
CA PHE A 222 24.89 18.00 4.14
C PHE A 222 24.85 19.51 4.46
N TYR A 223 23.77 19.98 5.07
CA TYR A 223 23.66 21.39 5.47
C TYR A 223 24.75 21.78 6.50
N VAL A 224 24.87 21.03 7.59
CA VAL A 224 25.77 21.28 8.71
C VAL A 224 27.23 21.21 8.26
N ALA A 225 27.61 20.18 7.50
CA ALA A 225 28.98 19.95 7.05
C ALA A 225 29.60 21.19 6.33
N PHE A 226 28.76 21.86 5.52
CA PHE A 226 29.23 23.03 4.73
C PHE A 226 28.80 24.37 5.34
N ARG A 227 27.95 24.38 6.35
CA ARG A 227 27.53 25.59 7.04
C ARG A 227 28.50 26.00 8.15
N ILE A 228 29.15 25.03 8.78
CA ILE A 228 30.08 25.25 9.90
C ILE A 228 31.34 25.99 9.44
N ASP A 229 31.86 26.85 10.33
CA ASP A 229 33.17 27.48 10.18
C ASP A 229 34.25 26.55 10.73
N TRP A 230 35.03 25.95 9.85
CA TRP A 230 36.08 24.99 10.19
C TRP A 230 37.43 25.65 10.54
N THR A 231 37.50 26.96 10.67
CA THR A 231 38.77 27.67 11.02
C THR A 231 39.30 27.29 12.41
N GLN A 232 38.41 26.87 13.33
CA GLN A 232 38.77 26.39 14.67
C GLN A 232 38.04 25.07 14.97
N PRO A 233 38.42 23.96 14.34
CA PRO A 233 37.59 22.76 14.31
C PRO A 233 37.36 22.17 15.71
N GLY A 234 38.38 22.10 16.57
CA GLY A 234 38.27 21.47 17.90
C GLY A 234 37.29 22.18 18.84
N LYS A 235 37.31 23.52 18.86
CA LYS A 235 36.43 24.34 19.72
C LYS A 235 34.99 24.30 19.21
N VAL A 236 34.84 24.48 17.91
CA VAL A 236 33.52 24.47 17.24
C VAL A 236 32.88 23.10 17.39
N LEU A 237 33.62 22.02 17.10
CA LEU A 237 33.12 20.64 17.19
C LEU A 237 32.67 20.30 18.60
N ARG A 238 33.45 20.63 19.66
CA ARG A 238 33.09 20.37 21.05
C ARG A 238 31.77 21.06 21.45
N GLN A 239 31.61 22.34 21.03
CA GLN A 239 30.39 23.09 21.36
C GLN A 239 29.17 22.55 20.60
N LEU A 240 29.31 22.28 19.32
CA LEU A 240 28.23 21.75 18.48
C LEU A 240 27.87 20.32 18.89
N LEU A 241 28.83 19.49 19.28
CA LEU A 241 28.59 18.15 19.81
C LEU A 241 27.72 18.20 21.09
N LYS A 242 28.09 19.10 22.04
CA LYS A 242 27.30 19.29 23.28
C LYS A 242 25.86 19.70 22.98
N LEU A 243 25.66 20.69 22.09
CA LEU A 243 24.36 21.19 21.72
C LEU A 243 23.57 20.16 20.86
N GLY A 244 24.26 19.45 20.00
CA GLY A 244 23.72 18.36 19.20
C GLY A 244 23.22 17.21 20.07
N LEU A 245 23.98 16.82 21.09
CA LEU A 245 23.55 15.81 22.08
C LEU A 245 22.29 16.25 22.83
N ILE A 246 22.17 17.52 23.21
CA ILE A 246 20.92 18.06 23.79
C ILE A 246 19.77 17.93 22.80
N SER A 247 19.98 18.33 21.54
CA SER A 247 18.95 18.25 20.51
C SER A 247 18.50 16.80 20.27
N VAL A 248 19.45 15.87 20.15
CA VAL A 248 19.17 14.44 20.00
C VAL A 248 18.45 13.88 21.23
N GLY A 249 18.89 14.24 22.43
CA GLY A 249 18.24 13.78 23.69
C GLY A 249 16.78 14.23 23.76
N VAL A 250 16.49 15.49 23.43
CA VAL A 250 15.11 16.01 23.36
C VAL A 250 14.31 15.27 22.28
N ALA A 251 14.88 15.06 21.11
CA ALA A 251 14.21 14.33 20.03
C ALA A 251 13.90 12.88 20.45
N LEU A 252 14.85 12.18 21.05
CA LEU A 252 14.66 10.81 21.52
C LEU A 252 13.56 10.73 22.59
N THR A 253 13.45 11.70 23.48
CA THR A 253 12.35 11.74 24.46
C THR A 253 10.98 11.73 23.79
N LEU A 254 10.82 12.40 22.64
CA LEU A 254 9.59 12.42 21.88
C LEU A 254 9.39 11.14 21.05
N VAL A 255 10.46 10.59 20.51
CA VAL A 255 10.39 9.48 19.54
C VAL A 255 10.38 8.10 20.23
N LEU A 256 11.11 7.90 21.32
CA LEU A 256 11.23 6.61 22.02
C LEU A 256 9.88 5.99 22.45
N PRO A 257 8.87 6.74 22.89
CA PRO A 257 7.56 6.19 23.22
C PRO A 257 6.88 5.43 22.08
N PHE A 258 7.24 5.74 20.83
CA PHE A 258 6.75 5.06 19.63
C PHE A 258 7.79 4.08 19.06
N LEU A 259 9.05 4.44 19.10
CA LEU A 259 10.14 3.63 18.53
C LEU A 259 10.35 2.33 19.31
N ILE A 260 10.26 2.37 20.64
CA ILE A 260 10.43 1.16 21.48
C ILE A 260 9.28 0.18 21.22
N PRO A 261 7.99 0.54 21.31
CA PRO A 261 6.91 -0.36 20.96
C PRO A 261 6.98 -0.87 19.52
N TYR A 262 7.36 -0.02 18.57
CA TYR A 262 7.60 -0.44 17.19
C TYR A 262 8.69 -1.50 17.09
N TYR A 263 9.84 -1.26 17.71
CA TYR A 263 10.94 -2.23 17.73
C TYR A 263 10.53 -3.55 18.37
N LEU A 264 9.85 -3.51 19.52
CA LEU A 264 9.39 -4.72 20.22
C LEU A 264 8.33 -5.48 19.41
N ALA A 265 7.43 -4.79 18.76
CA ALA A 265 6.38 -5.37 17.92
C ALA A 265 6.91 -5.97 16.61
N THR A 266 8.04 -5.46 16.09
CA THR A 266 8.64 -5.91 14.83
C THR A 266 9.84 -6.82 15.04
N HIS A 267 10.43 -6.84 16.24
CA HIS A 267 11.59 -7.67 16.53
C HIS A 267 11.22 -9.16 16.48
N GLY A 268 11.83 -9.90 15.53
CA GLY A 268 11.53 -11.32 15.28
C GLY A 268 10.24 -11.57 14.48
N ALA A 269 9.46 -10.53 14.16
CA ALA A 269 8.46 -10.63 13.13
C ALA A 269 9.13 -10.56 11.75
N VAL A 270 8.53 -11.24 10.79
CA VAL A 270 8.93 -11.08 9.38
C VAL A 270 8.52 -9.67 8.98
N VAL A 271 9.50 -8.77 8.93
CA VAL A 271 9.34 -7.50 8.24
C VAL A 271 9.55 -7.82 6.77
N ASP A 272 8.55 -7.56 5.93
CA ASP A 272 8.70 -7.75 4.51
C ASP A 272 9.93 -6.97 4.01
N TYR A 273 10.90 -7.72 3.54
CA TYR A 273 12.05 -7.15 2.89
C TYR A 273 11.59 -6.58 1.54
N ARG A 274 11.57 -5.27 1.46
CA ARG A 274 11.27 -4.59 0.20
C ARG A 274 12.42 -4.75 -0.76
N GLY A 275 12.14 -5.38 -1.90
CA GLY A 275 13.13 -5.65 -2.92
C GLY A 275 13.82 -4.37 -3.43
N PRO A 276 15.03 -4.48 -3.98
CA PRO A 276 15.72 -3.33 -4.59
C PRO A 276 14.91 -2.73 -5.75
N GLY A 277 14.17 -3.54 -6.50
CA GLY A 277 13.30 -3.12 -7.60
C GLY A 277 12.13 -2.25 -7.14
N GLU A 278 11.47 -2.61 -6.04
CA GLU A 278 10.42 -1.78 -5.44
C GLU A 278 10.99 -0.45 -4.93
N SER A 279 12.15 -0.48 -4.26
CA SER A 279 12.81 0.76 -3.83
C SER A 279 13.22 1.65 -5.01
N GLN A 280 13.57 1.08 -6.15
CA GLN A 280 13.85 1.83 -7.38
C GLN A 280 12.59 2.42 -7.99
N ALA A 281 11.45 1.72 -7.93
CA ALA A 281 10.17 2.19 -8.42
C ALA A 281 9.67 3.46 -7.70
N PHE A 282 9.98 3.59 -6.42
CA PHE A 282 9.63 4.76 -5.61
C PHE A 282 10.79 5.77 -5.44
N ALA A 283 11.83 5.66 -6.27
CA ALA A 283 12.90 6.63 -6.37
C ALA A 283 12.57 7.69 -7.42
N ALA A 284 13.23 8.84 -7.37
CA ALA A 284 13.12 9.88 -8.38
C ALA A 284 13.88 9.50 -9.65
N ALA A 285 13.42 10.02 -10.79
CA ALA A 285 14.21 10.15 -12.02
C ALA A 285 14.64 11.60 -12.23
N LEU A 286 15.65 11.83 -13.05
CA LEU A 286 16.13 13.20 -13.29
C LEU A 286 15.06 14.09 -13.92
N ALA A 287 14.24 13.53 -14.78
CA ALA A 287 13.13 14.20 -15.46
C ALA A 287 12.08 14.77 -14.49
N ASP A 288 11.90 14.16 -13.32
CA ASP A 288 10.89 14.57 -12.35
C ASP A 288 11.09 15.99 -11.83
N TYR A 289 12.34 16.43 -11.79
CA TYR A 289 12.71 17.77 -11.32
C TYR A 289 12.50 18.89 -12.34
N VAL A 290 12.29 18.52 -13.61
CA VAL A 290 12.17 19.50 -14.73
C VAL A 290 10.85 19.39 -15.49
N ILE A 291 10.14 18.26 -15.40
CA ILE A 291 8.86 18.09 -16.07
C ILE A 291 7.73 18.53 -15.14
N PRO A 292 6.86 19.49 -15.54
CA PRO A 292 5.70 19.88 -14.76
C PRO A 292 4.77 18.69 -14.47
N PRO A 293 4.04 18.70 -13.34
CA PRO A 293 3.07 17.65 -13.04
C PRO A 293 1.89 17.65 -14.02
N ALA A 294 1.25 16.50 -14.18
CA ALA A 294 0.03 16.37 -14.99
C ALA A 294 -1.13 17.24 -14.45
N THR A 295 -1.10 17.58 -13.20
CA THR A 295 -2.05 18.47 -12.52
C THR A 295 -1.76 19.95 -12.70
N HIS A 296 -0.67 20.34 -13.33
CA HIS A 296 -0.31 21.74 -13.59
C HIS A 296 -1.37 22.45 -14.44
N PHE A 297 -1.78 23.64 -14.03
CA PHE A 297 -2.86 24.38 -14.68
C PHE A 297 -2.61 24.65 -16.18
N LEU A 298 -1.42 25.15 -16.53
CA LEU A 298 -1.08 25.51 -17.90
C LEU A 298 -0.56 24.31 -18.73
N TRP A 299 0.38 23.55 -18.15
CA TRP A 299 1.16 22.54 -18.90
C TRP A 299 0.68 21.11 -18.69
N GLY A 300 -0.26 20.87 -17.76
CA GLY A 300 -0.62 19.54 -17.30
C GLY A 300 -1.05 18.58 -18.42
N SER A 301 -1.76 19.05 -19.45
CA SER A 301 -2.18 18.19 -20.57
C SER A 301 -1.02 17.71 -21.43
N LYS A 302 -0.04 18.60 -21.69
CA LYS A 302 1.19 18.26 -22.44
C LYS A 302 2.13 17.42 -21.60
N ALA A 303 2.30 17.78 -20.33
CA ALA A 303 3.09 17.02 -19.37
C ALA A 303 2.56 15.60 -19.20
N ALA A 304 1.25 15.40 -19.11
CA ALA A 304 0.63 14.09 -19.04
C ALA A 304 0.98 13.18 -20.22
N GLN A 305 1.20 13.71 -21.40
CA GLN A 305 1.65 12.93 -22.57
C GLN A 305 3.09 12.46 -22.41
N LEU A 306 3.97 13.30 -21.86
CA LEU A 306 5.36 12.93 -21.55
C LEU A 306 5.43 11.85 -20.48
N TRP A 307 4.58 11.94 -19.46
CA TRP A 307 4.50 10.95 -18.38
C TRP A 307 3.94 9.60 -18.84
N ARG A 308 2.99 9.58 -19.80
CA ARG A 308 2.39 8.33 -20.30
C ARG A 308 3.38 7.41 -21.01
N ASN A 309 4.43 7.93 -21.58
CA ASN A 309 5.40 7.14 -22.33
C ASN A 309 6.37 6.33 -21.47
N GLY A 310 6.34 6.46 -20.14
CA GLY A 310 7.27 5.77 -19.25
C GLY A 310 6.69 5.28 -17.92
N ALA A 311 5.49 5.70 -17.53
CA ALA A 311 4.98 5.37 -16.20
C ALA A 311 3.55 4.85 -16.23
N ASN A 312 3.28 3.79 -15.51
CA ASN A 312 1.95 3.16 -15.38
C ASN A 312 0.91 4.00 -14.61
N GLY A 313 1.04 5.30 -14.50
CA GLY A 313 0.04 6.19 -13.90
C GLY A 313 -0.19 6.05 -12.39
N LEU A 314 0.19 4.93 -11.79
CA LEU A 314 -0.10 4.56 -10.40
C LEU A 314 0.71 5.36 -9.37
N TRP A 315 1.87 5.91 -9.73
CA TRP A 315 2.82 6.51 -8.77
C TRP A 315 3.13 7.98 -9.04
N GLN A 316 2.25 8.67 -9.73
CA GLN A 316 2.48 10.07 -10.14
C GLN A 316 2.73 11.02 -8.95
N SER A 317 2.19 10.76 -7.77
CA SER A 317 2.40 11.62 -6.60
C SER A 317 3.85 11.61 -6.10
N GLU A 318 4.54 10.46 -6.12
CA GLU A 318 5.92 10.33 -5.66
C GLU A 318 6.93 11.03 -6.59
N TRP A 319 6.59 11.20 -7.87
CA TRP A 319 7.50 11.75 -8.88
C TRP A 319 7.24 13.22 -9.23
N GLN A 320 6.31 13.88 -8.55
CA GLN A 320 5.98 15.28 -8.82
C GLN A 320 6.94 16.23 -8.10
N LEU A 321 8.20 16.23 -8.52
CA LEU A 321 9.31 16.97 -7.92
C LEU A 321 9.71 18.21 -8.74
N TYR A 322 8.84 18.71 -9.60
CA TYR A 322 9.11 19.85 -10.47
C TYR A 322 9.49 21.09 -9.69
N LEU A 323 10.72 21.57 -9.90
CA LEU A 323 11.30 22.69 -9.17
C LEU A 323 10.79 24.06 -9.62
N GLY A 324 10.13 24.15 -10.76
CA GLY A 324 9.72 25.41 -11.36
C GLY A 324 10.81 26.11 -12.18
N ALA A 325 10.50 26.51 -13.39
CA ALA A 325 11.45 27.19 -14.27
C ALA A 325 11.91 28.55 -13.69
N ALA A 326 10.94 29.33 -13.18
CA ALA A 326 11.24 30.61 -12.54
C ALA A 326 12.09 30.44 -11.27
N THR A 327 11.79 29.43 -10.48
CA THR A 327 12.53 29.09 -9.26
C THR A 327 13.97 28.69 -9.59
N LEU A 328 14.19 27.85 -10.60
CA LEU A 328 15.55 27.45 -11.02
C LEU A 328 16.38 28.63 -11.52
N LEU A 329 15.81 29.54 -12.30
CA LEU A 329 16.51 30.77 -12.77
C LEU A 329 16.90 31.65 -11.59
N LEU A 330 16.02 31.86 -10.62
CA LEU A 330 16.31 32.61 -9.40
C LEU A 330 17.37 31.90 -8.54
N ALA A 331 17.27 30.57 -8.38
CA ALA A 331 18.26 29.80 -7.61
C ALA A 331 19.67 29.90 -8.24
N ALA A 332 19.74 29.82 -9.59
CA ALA A 332 21.01 30.06 -10.31
C ALA A 332 21.59 31.45 -10.02
N ALA A 333 20.78 32.51 -10.02
CA ALA A 333 21.23 33.83 -9.60
C ALA A 333 21.64 33.85 -8.11
N GLY A 334 20.99 33.09 -7.27
CA GLY A 334 21.25 32.95 -5.84
C GLY A 334 22.60 32.33 -5.51
N ILE A 335 23.17 31.52 -6.40
CA ILE A 335 24.51 30.94 -6.25
C ILE A 335 25.56 32.04 -6.11
N PHE A 336 25.35 33.20 -6.72
CA PHE A 336 26.27 34.35 -6.68
C PHE A 336 26.02 35.31 -5.50
N HIS A 337 25.15 34.91 -4.54
CA HIS A 337 24.91 35.75 -3.36
C HIS A 337 26.11 35.83 -2.44
N ARG A 338 26.31 37.01 -1.76
CA ARG A 338 27.51 37.33 -0.97
C ARG A 338 27.72 36.44 0.27
N ARG A 339 26.66 35.83 0.83
CA ARG A 339 26.72 34.90 1.99
C ARG A 339 27.20 33.51 1.57
N ARG A 340 28.44 33.37 1.10
CA ARG A 340 29.00 32.17 0.46
C ARG A 340 28.78 30.88 1.24
N ARG A 341 28.96 30.86 2.58
CA ARG A 341 28.79 29.64 3.40
C ARG A 341 27.35 29.16 3.40
N VAL A 342 26.38 30.07 3.44
CA VAL A 342 24.94 29.70 3.35
C VAL A 342 24.66 29.12 1.97
N VAL A 343 25.15 29.78 0.91
CA VAL A 343 24.98 29.30 -0.46
C VAL A 343 25.56 27.90 -0.63
N ILE A 344 26.81 27.68 -0.19
CA ILE A 344 27.48 26.37 -0.31
C ILE A 344 26.70 25.28 0.48
N ALA A 345 26.27 25.60 1.69
CA ALA A 345 25.47 24.67 2.50
C ALA A 345 24.14 24.28 1.84
N LEU A 346 23.45 25.26 1.23
CA LEU A 346 22.21 24.98 0.50
C LEU A 346 22.46 24.16 -0.78
N ILE A 347 23.52 24.46 -1.52
CA ILE A 347 23.91 23.66 -2.70
C ILE A 347 24.27 22.23 -2.28
N ALA A 348 25.06 22.06 -1.22
CA ALA A 348 25.45 20.76 -0.72
C ALA A 348 24.21 19.94 -0.27
N MET A 349 23.28 20.58 0.43
CA MET A 349 22.00 19.95 0.82
C MET A 349 21.17 19.57 -0.41
N ALA A 350 21.04 20.46 -1.40
CA ALA A 350 20.30 20.18 -2.62
C ALA A 350 20.91 19.00 -3.39
N LEU A 351 22.23 19.04 -3.66
CA LEU A 351 22.92 18.00 -4.41
C LEU A 351 22.96 16.66 -3.66
N GLY A 352 23.21 16.70 -2.34
CA GLY A 352 23.20 15.49 -1.51
C GLY A 352 21.82 14.83 -1.49
N CYS A 353 20.75 15.59 -1.23
CA CYS A 353 19.39 15.04 -1.24
C CYS A 353 18.95 14.62 -2.64
N LEU A 354 19.32 15.34 -3.69
CA LEU A 354 19.09 14.97 -5.09
C LEU A 354 19.71 13.61 -5.39
N LEU A 355 20.98 13.41 -5.02
CA LEU A 355 21.72 12.19 -5.28
C LEU A 355 21.08 10.97 -4.57
N PHE A 356 20.65 11.14 -3.33
CA PHE A 356 19.97 10.08 -2.58
C PHE A 356 18.51 9.88 -3.01
N SER A 357 17.85 10.90 -3.58
CA SER A 357 16.47 10.76 -4.07
C SER A 357 16.34 9.75 -5.22
N PHE A 358 17.41 9.51 -5.97
CA PHE A 358 17.46 8.48 -7.01
C PHE A 358 17.49 7.04 -6.47
N GLY A 359 17.46 6.87 -5.15
CA GLY A 359 17.42 5.55 -4.51
C GLY A 359 18.61 4.68 -4.88
N PRO A 360 18.39 3.39 -5.25
CA PRO A 360 19.48 2.47 -5.58
C PRO A 360 20.21 2.76 -6.88
N GLY A 361 19.63 3.54 -7.80
CA GLY A 361 20.24 3.83 -9.09
C GLY A 361 19.58 4.98 -9.84
N LEU A 362 20.38 5.64 -10.69
CA LEU A 362 19.95 6.80 -11.46
C LEU A 362 19.24 6.39 -12.73
N TYR A 363 18.04 6.94 -12.93
CA TYR A 363 17.32 6.95 -14.20
C TYR A 363 17.12 8.38 -14.72
N LEU A 364 17.12 8.55 -16.04
CA LEU A 364 16.73 9.82 -16.67
C LEU A 364 15.21 9.96 -16.65
N THR A 365 14.50 8.89 -16.99
CA THR A 365 13.05 8.76 -16.95
C THR A 365 12.69 7.41 -16.34
N HIS A 366 11.49 7.25 -15.79
CA HIS A 366 11.09 6.01 -15.14
C HIS A 366 10.99 4.85 -16.13
N PRO A 367 11.62 3.69 -15.84
CA PRO A 367 11.46 2.49 -16.63
C PRO A 367 10.06 1.86 -16.42
N PRO A 368 9.59 1.06 -17.38
CA PRO A 368 8.38 0.26 -17.17
C PRO A 368 8.62 -0.78 -16.06
N PRO A 369 7.57 -1.20 -15.34
CA PRO A 369 7.68 -2.26 -14.35
C PRO A 369 8.02 -3.59 -15.01
N LEU A 370 8.74 -4.44 -14.27
CA LEU A 370 9.10 -5.80 -14.71
C LEU A 370 7.86 -6.69 -14.91
N ASN A 371 6.85 -6.46 -14.08
CA ASN A 371 5.57 -7.15 -14.14
C ASN A 371 4.46 -6.12 -13.89
N PRO A 372 3.42 -6.03 -14.73
CA PRO A 372 2.33 -5.09 -14.51
C PRO A 372 1.57 -5.30 -13.18
N ASN A 373 1.73 -6.48 -12.56
CA ASN A 373 1.11 -6.81 -11.29
C ASN A 373 2.00 -6.54 -10.06
N THR A 374 3.23 -6.08 -10.25
CA THR A 374 4.17 -5.74 -9.17
C THR A 374 4.68 -4.32 -9.34
N ASN A 375 5.19 -3.76 -8.24
CA ASN A 375 5.84 -2.45 -8.25
C ASN A 375 7.34 -2.56 -8.55
N ASP A 376 7.82 -3.75 -8.96
CA ASP A 376 9.22 -3.96 -9.23
C ASP A 376 9.61 -3.41 -10.60
N VAL A 377 10.66 -2.59 -10.62
CA VAL A 377 11.30 -2.11 -11.84
C VAL A 377 12.74 -2.64 -11.92
N PRO A 378 13.34 -2.72 -13.11
CA PRO A 378 14.74 -3.09 -13.23
C PRO A 378 15.64 -2.11 -12.46
N LEU A 379 16.72 -2.60 -11.88
CA LEU A 379 17.72 -1.72 -11.28
C LEU A 379 18.52 -1.00 -12.36
N SER A 380 18.73 0.30 -12.16
CA SER A 380 19.58 1.09 -13.05
C SER A 380 21.01 0.55 -13.08
N ALA A 381 21.62 0.58 -14.26
CA ALA A 381 23.05 0.28 -14.46
C ALA A 381 23.96 1.32 -13.79
N ILE A 382 23.45 2.54 -13.56
CA ILE A 382 24.20 3.63 -12.89
C ILE A 382 23.86 3.60 -11.40
N PRO A 383 24.75 3.04 -10.55
CA PRO A 383 24.49 2.96 -9.11
C PRO A 383 24.62 4.34 -8.46
N THR A 384 23.82 4.56 -7.41
CA THR A 384 23.91 5.73 -6.54
C THR A 384 24.36 5.34 -5.13
N PRO A 385 24.78 6.29 -4.28
CA PRO A 385 25.07 6.01 -2.87
C PRO A 385 23.88 5.41 -2.09
N GLY A 386 22.65 5.62 -2.54
CA GLY A 386 21.46 4.99 -1.97
C GLY A 386 21.52 3.45 -1.99
N ARG A 387 22.21 2.86 -2.98
CA ARG A 387 22.45 1.42 -3.02
C ARG A 387 23.28 0.90 -1.85
N LEU A 388 24.28 1.68 -1.40
CA LEU A 388 25.07 1.36 -0.22
C LEU A 388 24.29 1.64 1.07
N LEU A 389 23.59 2.77 1.14
CA LEU A 389 22.82 3.13 2.32
C LEU A 389 21.73 2.09 2.64
N ARG A 390 21.13 1.46 1.63
CA ARG A 390 20.18 0.35 1.81
C ARG A 390 20.76 -0.88 2.52
N GLN A 391 22.08 -1.03 2.61
CA GLN A 391 22.69 -2.12 3.36
C GLN A 391 22.67 -1.89 4.88
N LEU A 392 22.39 -0.66 5.32
CA LEU A 392 22.31 -0.33 6.73
C LEU A 392 20.93 -0.67 7.30
N PRO A 393 20.85 -1.17 8.54
CA PRO A 393 19.58 -1.41 9.24
C PRO A 393 18.69 -0.17 9.24
N GLY A 394 17.40 -0.36 8.98
CA GLY A 394 16.41 0.72 8.86
C GLY A 394 16.32 1.34 7.46
N PHE A 395 17.42 1.42 6.71
CA PHE A 395 17.40 1.89 5.31
C PHE A 395 17.11 0.79 4.30
N ASN A 396 17.29 -0.48 4.67
CA ASN A 396 16.99 -1.64 3.82
C ASN A 396 15.52 -1.72 3.44
N ASN A 397 14.63 -1.16 4.27
CA ASN A 397 13.19 -1.10 4.05
C ASN A 397 12.68 0.26 3.53
N LEU A 398 13.58 1.22 3.30
CA LEU A 398 13.19 2.53 2.78
C LEU A 398 12.74 2.42 1.32
N ARG A 399 11.45 2.68 1.08
CA ARG A 399 10.83 2.63 -0.25
C ARG A 399 10.83 3.98 -0.95
N GLY A 400 10.33 5.00 -0.28
CA GLY A 400 10.03 6.31 -0.87
C GLY A 400 11.25 7.24 -0.98
N TRP A 401 12.29 6.87 -1.73
CA TRP A 401 13.50 7.67 -1.89
C TRP A 401 13.23 9.03 -2.56
N ALA A 402 12.27 9.11 -3.48
CA ALA A 402 11.87 10.36 -4.14
C ALA A 402 11.45 11.45 -3.14
N ARG A 403 10.99 11.08 -1.94
CA ARG A 403 10.60 12.02 -0.87
C ARG A 403 11.74 12.89 -0.35
N LEU A 404 13.02 12.51 -0.59
CA LEU A 404 14.16 13.37 -0.39
C LEU A 404 14.15 14.61 -1.31
N GLY A 405 13.39 14.58 -2.39
CA GLY A 405 13.14 15.71 -3.27
C GLY A 405 12.56 16.94 -2.55
N PHE A 406 11.78 16.76 -1.47
CA PHE A 406 11.30 17.89 -0.67
C PHE A 406 12.45 18.72 -0.08
N PHE A 407 13.57 18.11 0.29
CA PHE A 407 14.74 18.83 0.80
C PHE A 407 15.52 19.52 -0.33
N VAL A 408 15.43 18.99 -1.56
CA VAL A 408 15.91 19.69 -2.77
C VAL A 408 15.08 20.96 -2.98
N GLU A 409 13.73 20.84 -2.92
CA GLU A 409 12.81 21.98 -3.01
C GLU A 409 13.08 23.03 -1.94
N LEU A 410 13.29 22.61 -0.69
CA LEU A 410 13.63 23.53 0.42
C LEU A 410 14.93 24.30 0.14
N ALA A 411 15.98 23.59 -0.27
CA ALA A 411 17.28 24.22 -0.54
C ALA A 411 17.23 25.16 -1.76
N VAL A 412 16.61 24.71 -2.85
CA VAL A 412 16.45 25.48 -4.10
C VAL A 412 15.57 26.71 -3.87
N GLY A 413 14.47 26.58 -3.12
CA GLY A 413 13.60 27.70 -2.76
C GLY A 413 14.32 28.76 -1.91
N LEU A 414 15.19 28.35 -0.99
CA LEU A 414 16.02 29.25 -0.22
C LEU A 414 17.10 29.90 -1.08
N LEU A 415 17.71 29.21 -2.04
CA LEU A 415 18.63 29.79 -3.02
C LEU A 415 17.91 30.80 -3.92
N ALA A 416 16.68 30.48 -4.38
CA ALA A 416 15.87 31.38 -5.19
C ALA A 416 15.55 32.70 -4.46
N ALA A 417 15.33 32.66 -3.14
CA ALA A 417 15.18 33.84 -2.32
C ALA A 417 16.47 34.70 -2.34
N GLY A 418 17.66 34.07 -2.26
CA GLY A 418 18.95 34.73 -2.43
C GLY A 418 19.10 35.36 -3.82
N GLY A 419 18.57 34.68 -4.85
CA GLY A 419 18.55 35.18 -6.23
C GLY A 419 17.67 36.41 -6.43
N LEU A 420 16.48 36.41 -5.81
CA LEU A 420 15.64 37.61 -5.82
C LEU A 420 16.36 38.81 -5.22
N ILE A 421 17.07 38.63 -4.11
CA ILE A 421 17.88 39.73 -3.51
C ILE A 421 18.92 40.21 -4.54
N ARG A 422 19.66 39.30 -5.17
CA ARG A 422 20.66 39.66 -6.19
C ARG A 422 20.05 40.40 -7.36
N LEU A 423 18.89 39.98 -7.84
CA LEU A 423 18.17 40.64 -8.92
C LEU A 423 17.81 42.09 -8.52
N LEU A 424 17.24 42.26 -7.33
CA LEU A 424 16.81 43.57 -6.84
C LEU A 424 18.00 44.50 -6.54
N ASP A 425 19.13 43.96 -6.03
CA ASP A 425 20.39 44.70 -5.85
C ASP A 425 20.99 45.08 -7.18
N TRP A 426 21.05 44.20 -8.16
CA TRP A 426 21.53 44.49 -9.52
C TRP A 426 20.71 45.59 -10.17
N MET A 427 19.39 45.56 -10.05
CA MET A 427 18.53 46.65 -10.53
C MET A 427 18.83 47.99 -9.86
N LYS A 428 19.12 47.98 -8.55
CA LYS A 428 19.49 49.18 -7.79
C LYS A 428 20.85 49.71 -8.24
N GLU A 429 21.82 48.83 -8.37
CA GLU A 429 23.24 49.21 -8.67
C GLU A 429 23.42 49.63 -10.14
N ARG A 430 22.77 48.90 -11.08
CA ARG A 430 22.97 49.10 -12.53
C ARG A 430 22.03 50.14 -13.15
N PHE A 431 20.79 50.23 -12.67
CA PHE A 431 19.73 51.07 -13.25
C PHE A 431 19.25 52.16 -12.30
N TYR A 432 19.83 52.27 -11.08
CA TYR A 432 19.34 53.14 -10.03
C TYR A 432 17.83 53.04 -9.79
N ALA A 433 17.26 51.84 -10.00
CA ALA A 433 15.83 51.61 -9.95
C ALA A 433 15.22 52.01 -8.60
N PRO A 434 14.21 52.86 -8.57
CA PRO A 434 13.55 53.26 -7.33
C PRO A 434 12.89 52.09 -6.61
N ALA A 435 12.66 52.27 -5.29
CA ALA A 435 12.12 51.19 -4.47
C ALA A 435 10.74 50.65 -5.00
N ILE A 436 9.91 51.54 -5.54
CA ILE A 436 8.60 51.18 -6.09
C ILE A 436 8.73 50.22 -7.28
N VAL A 437 9.68 50.49 -8.20
CA VAL A 437 9.92 49.60 -9.37
C VAL A 437 10.44 48.25 -8.92
N ARG A 438 11.37 48.21 -7.96
CA ARG A 438 11.93 46.99 -7.41
C ARG A 438 10.86 46.13 -6.69
N SER A 439 9.97 46.81 -5.95
CA SER A 439 8.81 46.12 -5.32
C SER A 439 7.84 45.57 -6.36
N GLY A 440 7.60 46.33 -7.44
CA GLY A 440 6.79 45.86 -8.58
C GLY A 440 7.38 44.62 -9.25
N VAL A 441 8.71 44.65 -9.53
CA VAL A 441 9.40 43.48 -10.09
C VAL A 441 9.35 42.29 -9.14
N ALA A 442 9.54 42.48 -7.85
CA ALA A 442 9.41 41.40 -6.86
C ALA A 442 8.01 40.79 -6.84
N ALA A 443 6.97 41.63 -6.92
CA ALA A 443 5.57 41.18 -7.01
C ALA A 443 5.32 40.37 -8.29
N ILE A 444 5.84 40.83 -9.43
CA ILE A 444 5.76 40.10 -10.70
C ILE A 444 6.44 38.73 -10.59
N VAL A 445 7.68 38.71 -10.07
CA VAL A 445 8.43 37.47 -9.89
C VAL A 445 7.67 36.49 -8.97
N ILE A 446 7.11 36.95 -7.86
CA ILE A 446 6.27 36.16 -6.97
C ILE A 446 5.05 35.63 -7.72
N GLY A 447 4.37 36.49 -8.50
CA GLY A 447 3.22 36.10 -9.33
C GLY A 447 3.56 35.04 -10.36
N VAL A 448 4.71 35.14 -11.03
CA VAL A 448 5.20 34.14 -11.98
C VAL A 448 5.45 32.80 -11.30
N VAL A 449 6.08 32.79 -10.12
CA VAL A 449 6.29 31.56 -9.35
C VAL A 449 4.95 30.92 -8.92
N ILE A 450 3.99 31.73 -8.49
CA ILE A 450 2.66 31.21 -8.14
C ILE A 450 1.98 30.56 -9.36
N VAL A 451 2.05 31.19 -10.52
CA VAL A 451 1.48 30.63 -11.76
C VAL A 451 2.22 29.37 -12.22
N ASP A 452 3.56 29.34 -12.05
CA ASP A 452 4.43 28.20 -12.37
C ASP A 452 4.17 26.98 -11.45
N PHE A 453 3.49 27.17 -10.33
CA PHE A 453 3.10 26.08 -9.40
C PHE A 453 1.57 25.87 -9.32
N LEU A 454 0.79 26.67 -10.05
CA LEU A 454 -0.66 26.64 -9.93
C LEU A 454 -1.23 25.28 -10.38
N PRO A 455 -1.89 24.52 -9.50
CA PRO A 455 -2.51 23.26 -9.86
C PRO A 455 -3.88 23.49 -10.49
N ARG A 456 -4.38 22.47 -11.19
CA ARG A 456 -5.81 22.34 -11.47
C ARG A 456 -6.55 22.11 -10.15
N PRO A 457 -7.86 22.43 -10.12
CA PRO A 457 -8.68 22.15 -8.93
C PRO A 457 -8.49 20.70 -8.47
N THR A 458 -8.24 20.53 -7.18
CA THR A 458 -8.02 19.21 -6.58
C THR A 458 -9.30 18.39 -6.66
N ALA A 459 -9.19 17.17 -7.17
CA ALA A 459 -10.29 16.21 -7.09
C ALA A 459 -10.65 15.94 -5.62
N MET A 460 -11.94 15.88 -5.32
CA MET A 460 -12.44 15.66 -3.96
C MET A 460 -13.32 14.43 -3.91
N SER A 461 -12.95 13.46 -3.09
CA SER A 461 -13.75 12.27 -2.83
C SER A 461 -14.73 12.51 -1.70
N ALA A 462 -16.00 12.23 -1.93
CA ALA A 462 -16.99 12.17 -0.86
C ALA A 462 -16.65 11.03 0.10
N VAL A 463 -16.88 11.26 1.39
CA VAL A 463 -16.81 10.17 2.35
C VAL A 463 -17.84 9.13 1.98
N ILE A 464 -17.40 7.91 1.73
CA ILE A 464 -18.19 6.87 1.07
C ILE A 464 -19.38 6.50 1.95
N GLN A 465 -20.57 6.86 1.48
CA GLN A 465 -21.84 6.40 2.04
C GLN A 465 -22.46 5.40 1.05
N ARG A 466 -22.01 4.15 1.11
CA ARG A 466 -22.64 3.07 0.32
C ARG A 466 -23.96 2.66 1.01
N PRO A 467 -25.07 2.51 0.29
CA PRO A 467 -26.35 2.07 0.88
C PRO A 467 -26.23 0.78 1.70
N VAL A 468 -25.33 -0.11 1.31
CA VAL A 468 -25.07 -1.36 2.02
C VAL A 468 -24.51 -1.14 3.42
N TYR A 469 -23.70 -0.11 3.65
CA TYR A 469 -23.19 0.19 5.00
C TYR A 469 -24.30 0.70 5.91
N GLY A 470 -25.20 1.52 5.40
CA GLY A 470 -26.41 1.94 6.13
C GLY A 470 -27.38 0.78 6.42
N TRP A 471 -27.39 -0.24 5.58
CA TRP A 471 -28.14 -1.46 5.84
C TRP A 471 -27.45 -2.32 6.91
N LEU A 472 -26.11 -2.52 6.82
CA LEU A 472 -25.33 -3.27 7.80
C LEU A 472 -25.38 -2.65 9.21
N SER A 473 -25.33 -1.32 9.32
CA SER A 473 -25.38 -0.65 10.61
C SER A 473 -26.67 -0.91 11.39
N LYS A 474 -27.77 -1.20 10.68
CA LYS A 474 -29.07 -1.52 11.28
C LYS A 474 -29.23 -2.99 11.66
N GLN A 475 -28.29 -3.88 11.25
CA GLN A 475 -28.39 -5.29 11.58
C GLN A 475 -28.04 -5.53 13.05
N PRO A 476 -28.86 -6.30 13.78
CA PRO A 476 -28.65 -6.56 15.20
C PRO A 476 -27.48 -7.52 15.44
N GLY A 477 -26.83 -7.34 16.59
CA GLY A 477 -25.77 -8.20 17.09
C GLY A 477 -24.37 -7.75 16.66
N ASP A 478 -23.39 -8.31 17.35
CA ASP A 478 -21.96 -8.16 17.02
C ASP A 478 -21.58 -9.29 16.08
N PHE A 479 -21.04 -8.94 14.90
CA PHE A 479 -20.62 -9.88 13.87
C PHE A 479 -19.57 -9.24 12.97
N ALA A 480 -18.81 -10.09 12.28
CA ALA A 480 -17.92 -9.65 11.23
C ALA A 480 -18.60 -9.75 9.84
N PHE A 481 -18.06 -9.05 8.88
CA PHE A 481 -18.41 -9.19 7.46
C PHE A 481 -17.15 -9.11 6.59
N ILE A 482 -17.27 -9.48 5.34
CA ILE A 482 -16.22 -9.38 4.32
C ILE A 482 -16.80 -8.80 3.04
N GLU A 483 -15.96 -8.08 2.29
CA GLU A 483 -16.32 -7.53 0.97
C GLU A 483 -15.52 -8.19 -0.15
N TYR A 484 -16.20 -8.53 -1.24
CA TYR A 484 -15.62 -9.03 -2.48
C TYR A 484 -15.94 -8.09 -3.65
N PRO A 485 -14.99 -7.93 -4.60
CA PRO A 485 -13.67 -8.56 -4.67
C PRO A 485 -12.73 -8.06 -3.58
N ILE A 486 -11.80 -8.92 -3.16
CA ILE A 486 -10.79 -8.55 -2.17
C ILE A 486 -9.81 -7.56 -2.81
N PRO A 487 -9.52 -6.41 -2.17
CA PRO A 487 -8.52 -5.47 -2.69
C PRO A 487 -7.12 -6.12 -2.70
N ARG A 488 -6.25 -5.65 -3.58
CA ARG A 488 -4.83 -6.02 -3.52
C ARG A 488 -4.19 -5.50 -2.24
N HIS A 489 -3.07 -6.10 -1.86
CA HIS A 489 -2.30 -5.68 -0.67
C HIS A 489 -1.99 -4.18 -0.70
N GLY A 490 -2.24 -3.50 0.40
CA GLY A 490 -2.04 -2.07 0.54
C GLY A 490 -3.19 -1.21 0.03
N PHE A 491 -4.16 -1.78 -0.68
CA PHE A 491 -5.37 -1.11 -1.12
C PHE A 491 -6.56 -1.60 -0.27
N GLY A 492 -7.35 -0.74 0.27
CA GLY A 492 -8.48 -1.14 1.13
C GLY A 492 -8.85 -0.08 2.16
N GLY A 493 -8.39 1.15 1.97
CA GLY A 493 -8.76 2.28 2.81
C GLY A 493 -10.27 2.41 3.02
N PRO A 494 -11.10 2.33 1.96
CA PRO A 494 -12.56 2.32 2.11
C PRO A 494 -13.09 1.15 2.94
N ALA A 495 -12.51 -0.04 2.79
CA ALA A 495 -12.95 -1.23 3.52
C ALA A 495 -12.67 -1.08 5.04
N ILE A 496 -11.47 -0.65 5.42
CA ILE A 496 -11.14 -0.44 6.84
C ILE A 496 -12.00 0.69 7.45
N TYR A 497 -12.27 1.75 6.69
CA TYR A 497 -13.12 2.86 7.14
C TYR A 497 -14.61 2.47 7.25
N SER A 498 -15.04 1.38 6.60
CA SER A 498 -16.41 0.88 6.70
C SER A 498 -16.79 0.49 8.13
N THR A 499 -15.83 0.11 8.98
CA THR A 499 -16.07 -0.16 10.42
C THR A 499 -16.64 1.06 11.13
N ARG A 500 -16.16 2.27 10.80
CA ARG A 500 -16.69 3.54 11.30
C ARG A 500 -18.14 3.76 10.88
N LEU A 501 -18.50 3.39 9.66
CA LEU A 501 -19.82 3.63 9.08
C LEU A 501 -20.86 2.58 9.50
N THR A 502 -20.42 1.36 9.70
CA THR A 502 -21.30 0.22 10.00
C THR A 502 -21.40 -0.09 11.49
N GLY A 503 -20.37 0.25 12.27
CA GLY A 503 -20.21 -0.23 13.64
C GLY A 503 -20.06 -1.75 13.71
N LYS A 504 -19.61 -2.41 12.63
CA LYS A 504 -19.43 -3.85 12.53
C LYS A 504 -17.97 -4.18 12.23
N ARG A 505 -17.56 -5.37 12.64
CA ARG A 505 -16.20 -5.87 12.45
C ARG A 505 -15.98 -6.33 11.01
N ILE A 506 -14.76 -6.15 10.48
CA ILE A 506 -14.43 -6.56 9.12
C ILE A 506 -13.23 -7.53 9.07
N ILE A 507 -13.34 -8.55 8.22
CA ILE A 507 -12.27 -9.54 8.04
C ILE A 507 -11.11 -9.00 7.20
N MET A 508 -11.37 -7.98 6.41
CA MET A 508 -10.38 -7.32 5.56
C MET A 508 -9.96 -5.96 6.13
N GLY A 509 -9.00 -5.32 5.48
CA GLY A 509 -8.52 -4.00 5.85
C GLY A 509 -7.48 -3.48 4.86
N SER A 510 -6.80 -2.39 5.22
CA SER A 510 -5.74 -1.78 4.43
C SER A 510 -4.39 -1.96 5.10
N SER A 511 -3.53 -2.78 4.54
CA SER A 511 -2.14 -2.96 5.00
C SER A 511 -1.28 -3.57 3.90
N GLN A 512 -0.01 -3.17 3.84
CA GLN A 512 0.99 -3.83 3.00
C GLN A 512 1.31 -5.25 3.53
N ASN A 513 1.22 -5.45 4.84
CA ASN A 513 1.43 -6.71 5.54
C ASN A 513 0.22 -7.05 6.41
N PRO A 514 -0.90 -7.47 5.79
CA PRO A 514 -2.09 -7.78 6.54
C PRO A 514 -1.85 -9.00 7.46
N PRO A 515 -2.36 -8.98 8.70
CA PRO A 515 -2.17 -10.09 9.64
C PRO A 515 -2.80 -11.39 9.15
N ASN A 516 -3.76 -11.34 8.25
CA ASN A 516 -4.40 -12.49 7.62
C ASN A 516 -3.80 -12.90 6.26
N LEU A 517 -2.60 -12.42 5.94
CA LEU A 517 -1.93 -12.67 4.65
C LEU A 517 -1.80 -14.17 4.32
N ALA A 518 -1.55 -15.01 5.33
CA ALA A 518 -1.44 -16.46 5.16
C ALA A 518 -2.72 -17.10 4.59
N TYR A 519 -3.87 -16.46 4.78
CA TYR A 519 -5.18 -16.93 4.34
C TYR A 519 -5.71 -16.22 3.10
N TRP A 520 -4.89 -15.40 2.47
CA TRP A 520 -5.36 -14.56 1.35
C TRP A 520 -5.82 -15.39 0.15
N SER A 521 -5.10 -16.48 -0.15
CA SER A 521 -5.50 -17.45 -1.18
C SER A 521 -6.83 -18.12 -0.84
N ASP A 522 -7.01 -18.49 0.44
CA ASP A 522 -8.21 -19.16 0.90
C ASP A 522 -9.42 -18.23 0.83
N LEU A 523 -9.25 -16.97 1.25
CA LEU A 523 -10.30 -15.95 1.11
C LEU A 523 -10.62 -15.66 -0.36
N SER A 524 -9.61 -15.65 -1.23
CA SER A 524 -9.79 -15.40 -2.67
C SER A 524 -10.51 -16.55 -3.38
N ALA A 525 -10.55 -17.74 -2.79
CA ALA A 525 -11.25 -18.90 -3.33
C ALA A 525 -12.77 -18.89 -3.05
N PHE A 526 -13.34 -17.76 -2.60
CA PHE A 526 -14.78 -17.62 -2.40
C PHE A 526 -15.55 -17.87 -3.72
N PRO A 527 -16.68 -18.64 -3.72
CA PRO A 527 -17.44 -19.19 -2.58
C PRO A 527 -17.13 -20.67 -2.28
N SER A 528 -15.88 -21.08 -2.25
CA SER A 528 -15.57 -22.47 -1.92
C SER A 528 -16.10 -22.86 -0.52
N PRO A 529 -16.49 -24.12 -0.28
CA PRO A 529 -16.93 -24.57 1.04
C PRO A 529 -15.93 -24.25 2.15
N PHE A 530 -14.64 -24.45 1.86
CA PHE A 530 -13.56 -24.12 2.81
C PHE A 530 -13.53 -22.62 3.18
N THR A 531 -13.67 -21.73 2.19
CA THR A 531 -13.75 -20.29 2.46
C THR A 531 -14.96 -19.95 3.33
N ILE A 532 -16.11 -20.56 3.08
CA ILE A 532 -17.31 -20.31 3.88
C ILE A 532 -17.12 -20.79 5.32
N ASP A 533 -16.50 -21.95 5.52
CA ASP A 533 -16.17 -22.46 6.86
C ASP A 533 -15.21 -21.52 7.59
N LEU A 534 -14.18 -21.05 6.90
CA LEU A 534 -13.21 -20.09 7.42
C LEU A 534 -13.89 -18.77 7.84
N LEU A 535 -14.70 -18.21 6.96
CA LEU A 535 -15.45 -16.98 7.22
C LEU A 535 -16.42 -17.16 8.40
N TYR A 536 -17.17 -18.25 8.42
CA TYR A 536 -18.08 -18.55 9.51
C TYR A 536 -17.35 -18.73 10.84
N GLY A 537 -16.23 -19.47 10.85
CA GLY A 537 -15.37 -19.65 12.02
C GLY A 537 -14.77 -18.35 12.55
N TRP A 538 -14.53 -17.37 11.66
CA TRP A 538 -14.08 -16.03 12.04
C TRP A 538 -15.23 -15.08 12.42
N GLY A 539 -16.47 -15.57 12.50
CA GLY A 539 -17.61 -14.79 12.92
C GLY A 539 -18.24 -13.92 11.83
N ALA A 540 -17.95 -14.22 10.56
CA ALA A 540 -18.64 -13.55 9.47
C ALA A 540 -20.11 -13.96 9.41
N LYS A 541 -20.99 -12.99 9.50
CA LYS A 541 -22.43 -13.17 9.32
C LYS A 541 -22.86 -12.85 7.90
N TYR A 542 -22.22 -11.87 7.29
CA TYR A 542 -22.53 -11.40 5.95
C TYR A 542 -21.31 -11.34 5.04
N VAL A 543 -21.53 -11.68 3.78
CA VAL A 543 -20.59 -11.50 2.67
C VAL A 543 -21.21 -10.47 1.72
N LEU A 544 -20.48 -9.41 1.45
CA LEU A 544 -20.83 -8.39 0.47
C LEU A 544 -20.10 -8.68 -0.84
N VAL A 545 -20.82 -8.71 -1.95
CA VAL A 545 -20.24 -8.93 -3.27
C VAL A 545 -20.66 -7.80 -4.19
N ASP A 546 -19.68 -6.99 -4.62
CA ASP A 546 -19.94 -5.83 -5.47
C ASP A 546 -19.88 -6.21 -6.95
N GLU A 547 -21.03 -6.44 -7.55
CA GLU A 547 -21.19 -6.76 -8.97
C GLU A 547 -20.55 -5.72 -9.87
N ASN A 548 -20.67 -4.43 -9.52
CA ASN A 548 -20.15 -3.34 -10.36
C ASN A 548 -18.63 -3.44 -10.48
N LEU A 549 -17.93 -3.79 -9.38
CA LEU A 549 -16.49 -3.96 -9.39
C LEU A 549 -16.05 -5.18 -10.22
N TYR A 550 -16.81 -6.30 -10.14
CA TYR A 550 -16.54 -7.47 -10.97
C TYR A 550 -16.76 -7.19 -12.46
N ARG A 551 -17.78 -6.41 -12.81
CA ARG A 551 -18.06 -6.03 -14.21
C ARG A 551 -17.12 -4.97 -14.75
N ALA A 552 -16.69 -4.03 -13.91
CA ALA A 552 -15.77 -2.96 -14.32
C ALA A 552 -14.35 -3.49 -14.62
N GLY A 553 -13.92 -4.54 -13.97
CA GLY A 553 -12.58 -5.10 -14.03
C GLY A 553 -11.53 -4.05 -13.68
N SER A 554 -10.84 -4.16 -12.57
CA SER A 554 -9.82 -3.20 -12.16
C SER A 554 -8.58 -3.91 -11.66
N SER A 555 -7.42 -3.37 -12.00
CA SER A 555 -6.13 -3.87 -11.50
C SER A 555 -5.94 -3.73 -9.99
N PHE A 556 -6.78 -2.94 -9.32
CA PHE A 556 -6.77 -2.76 -7.86
C PHE A 556 -7.43 -3.90 -7.08
N TRP A 557 -8.16 -4.78 -7.75
CA TRP A 557 -8.91 -5.86 -7.13
C TRP A 557 -8.38 -7.22 -7.57
N ASN A 558 -8.42 -8.18 -6.66
CA ASN A 558 -8.12 -9.58 -6.95
C ASN A 558 -9.36 -10.24 -7.58
N ILE A 559 -9.57 -10.00 -8.87
CA ILE A 559 -10.68 -10.57 -9.63
C ILE A 559 -10.12 -11.74 -10.46
N TYR A 560 -10.44 -12.96 -10.06
CA TYR A 560 -9.98 -14.20 -10.71
C TYR A 560 -11.07 -14.87 -11.56
N GLN A 561 -12.31 -14.36 -11.51
CA GLN A 561 -13.46 -14.92 -12.19
C GLN A 561 -14.43 -13.82 -12.61
N THR A 562 -15.23 -14.09 -13.63
CA THR A 562 -16.29 -13.16 -14.07
C THR A 562 -17.45 -13.13 -13.07
N TRP A 563 -18.24 -12.05 -13.10
CA TRP A 563 -19.45 -11.95 -12.28
C TRP A 563 -20.38 -13.15 -12.47
N ASN A 564 -20.66 -13.53 -13.72
CA ASN A 564 -21.61 -14.61 -14.02
C ASN A 564 -21.15 -15.98 -13.47
N THR A 565 -19.83 -16.23 -13.52
CA THR A 565 -19.24 -17.45 -12.94
C THR A 565 -19.37 -17.45 -11.43
N LEU A 566 -19.04 -16.33 -10.79
CA LEU A 566 -19.14 -16.17 -9.35
C LEU A 566 -20.58 -16.28 -8.86
N GLU A 567 -21.52 -15.58 -9.48
CA GLU A 567 -22.95 -15.62 -9.15
C GLU A 567 -23.51 -17.03 -9.25
N SER A 568 -23.16 -17.76 -10.33
CA SER A 568 -23.57 -19.15 -10.51
C SER A 568 -23.00 -20.08 -9.44
N ALA A 569 -21.76 -19.83 -8.98
CA ALA A 569 -21.15 -20.61 -7.91
C ALA A 569 -21.78 -20.28 -6.54
N ILE A 570 -22.10 -19.01 -6.28
CA ILE A 570 -22.80 -18.60 -5.06
C ILE A 570 -24.19 -19.23 -4.98
N LYS A 571 -24.97 -19.17 -6.07
CA LYS A 571 -26.33 -19.75 -6.13
C LYS A 571 -26.37 -21.27 -5.88
N ARG A 572 -25.27 -21.97 -6.18
CA ARG A 572 -25.14 -23.41 -5.89
C ARG A 572 -24.73 -23.70 -4.45
N ASN A 573 -24.30 -22.70 -3.69
CA ASN A 573 -23.85 -22.91 -2.31
C ASN A 573 -25.05 -22.77 -1.34
N PRO A 574 -25.53 -23.85 -0.71
CA PRO A 574 -26.73 -23.82 0.14
C PRO A 574 -26.54 -23.00 1.43
N ARG A 575 -25.32 -22.65 1.77
CA ARG A 575 -25.02 -21.85 2.97
C ARG A 575 -25.02 -20.34 2.73
N LEU A 576 -25.18 -19.90 1.49
CA LEU A 576 -25.19 -18.50 1.12
C LEU A 576 -26.60 -18.08 0.68
N ASN A 577 -27.30 -17.36 1.55
CA ASN A 577 -28.62 -16.84 1.26
C ASN A 577 -28.55 -15.34 0.95
N GLU A 578 -29.02 -14.95 -0.23
CA GLU A 578 -29.11 -13.54 -0.61
C GLU A 578 -30.21 -12.86 0.21
N VAL A 579 -29.85 -11.84 1.00
CA VAL A 579 -30.77 -11.14 1.89
C VAL A 579 -31.05 -9.71 1.48
N ALA A 580 -30.21 -9.13 0.63
CA ALA A 580 -30.40 -7.81 0.07
C ALA A 580 -29.53 -7.58 -1.17
N VAL A 581 -29.98 -6.69 -2.06
CA VAL A 581 -29.16 -6.11 -3.15
C VAL A 581 -29.28 -4.59 -3.07
N LEU A 582 -28.17 -3.90 -2.91
CA LEU A 582 -28.15 -2.46 -2.63
C LEU A 582 -27.12 -1.76 -3.54
N ALA A 583 -27.62 -1.06 -4.53
CA ALA A 583 -26.79 -0.34 -5.53
C ALA A 583 -25.74 -1.24 -6.22
N GLY A 584 -26.13 -2.48 -6.58
CA GLY A 584 -25.23 -3.45 -7.22
C GLY A 584 -24.31 -4.19 -6.25
N VAL A 585 -24.52 -4.05 -4.94
CA VAL A 585 -23.86 -4.87 -3.92
C VAL A 585 -24.84 -5.91 -3.41
N HIS A 586 -24.52 -7.16 -3.64
CA HIS A 586 -25.26 -8.32 -3.18
C HIS A 586 -24.82 -8.68 -1.76
N VAL A 587 -25.76 -8.88 -0.87
CA VAL A 587 -25.51 -9.24 0.53
C VAL A 587 -25.97 -10.67 0.75
N TYR A 588 -25.00 -11.52 1.05
CA TYR A 588 -25.28 -12.92 1.38
C TYR A 588 -25.09 -13.14 2.87
N LYS A 589 -26.09 -13.75 3.50
CA LYS A 589 -25.97 -14.24 4.87
C LYS A 589 -25.36 -15.63 4.85
N ILE A 590 -24.37 -15.87 5.71
CA ILE A 590 -23.80 -17.21 5.92
C ILE A 590 -24.69 -17.93 6.94
N ASP A 591 -25.30 -19.03 6.52
CA ASP A 591 -26.06 -19.87 7.44
C ASP A 591 -25.16 -20.89 8.13
N SER A 592 -25.51 -21.18 9.38
CA SER A 592 -24.80 -22.09 10.28
C SER A 592 -25.00 -23.54 9.88
N GLY A 593 -25.26 -23.96 8.76
CA GLY A 593 -25.51 -25.37 8.39
C GLY A 593 -26.17 -26.18 9.53
N THR A 594 -27.14 -26.98 9.23
CA THR A 594 -27.83 -27.83 10.23
C THR A 594 -26.93 -29.01 10.62
N SER A 595 -25.97 -28.85 11.54
CA SER A 595 -25.40 -30.01 12.26
C SER A 595 -24.45 -29.55 13.40
N ASP A 596 -24.28 -30.35 14.41
CA ASP A 596 -23.17 -30.37 15.39
C ASP A 596 -21.76 -30.49 14.73
N VAL A 597 -21.72 -30.36 13.45
CA VAL A 597 -20.57 -30.32 12.58
C VAL A 597 -19.84 -29.00 12.79
N GLY A 598 -18.70 -29.09 13.42
CA GLY A 598 -17.81 -27.95 13.70
C GLY A 598 -17.52 -27.74 15.17
N ARG A 599 -18.09 -28.53 16.07
CA ARG A 599 -17.68 -28.53 17.49
C ARG A 599 -16.20 -28.91 17.60
N GLU A 600 -15.41 -28.05 18.25
CA GLU A 600 -14.03 -28.39 18.57
C GLU A 600 -13.99 -29.53 19.58
N LEU A 601 -13.27 -30.59 19.23
CA LEU A 601 -13.16 -31.79 20.05
C LEU A 601 -11.86 -31.80 20.86
N LEU A 602 -10.80 -31.11 20.39
CA LEU A 602 -9.53 -31.02 21.12
C LEU A 602 -9.62 -29.96 22.19
N THR A 603 -9.35 -30.35 23.42
CA THR A 603 -9.19 -29.40 24.51
C THR A 603 -7.87 -28.66 24.39
N ASN A 604 -7.91 -27.31 24.47
CA ASN A 604 -6.70 -26.47 24.50
C ASN A 604 -5.77 -26.70 23.28
N GLY A 605 -6.34 -26.87 22.09
CA GLY A 605 -5.56 -27.07 20.86
C GLY A 605 -4.70 -25.87 20.48
N SER A 606 -5.03 -24.67 20.95
CA SER A 606 -4.22 -23.45 20.83
C SER A 606 -3.11 -23.35 21.89
N PHE A 607 -3.01 -24.31 22.79
CA PHE A 607 -1.99 -24.40 23.85
C PHE A 607 -1.90 -23.20 24.82
N GLU A 608 -2.93 -22.39 24.92
CA GLU A 608 -2.95 -21.17 25.74
C GLU A 608 -2.96 -21.45 27.25
N GLN A 609 -3.48 -22.60 27.65
CA GLN A 609 -3.60 -23.01 29.07
C GLN A 609 -2.49 -23.98 29.45
N GLY A 610 -2.02 -23.87 30.68
CA GLY A 610 -1.05 -24.82 31.28
C GLY A 610 0.38 -24.26 31.38
N SER A 611 1.34 -25.14 31.56
CA SER A 611 2.78 -24.87 31.76
C SER A 611 3.61 -25.66 30.75
N ALA A 612 4.92 -25.51 30.78
CA ALA A 612 5.82 -26.26 29.87
C ALA A 612 5.71 -27.79 30.00
N THR A 613 5.28 -28.28 31.16
CA THR A 613 5.20 -29.72 31.48
C THR A 613 3.78 -30.20 31.76
N LEU A 614 2.81 -29.31 31.86
CA LEU A 614 1.40 -29.63 32.12
C LEU A 614 0.49 -28.80 31.26
N ILE A 615 -0.06 -29.41 30.21
CA ILE A 615 -0.93 -28.77 29.22
C ILE A 615 -2.31 -29.47 29.34
N PRO A 616 -3.35 -28.78 29.83
CA PRO A 616 -4.66 -29.37 29.88
C PRO A 616 -5.10 -29.98 28.53
N GLY A 617 -5.50 -31.23 28.53
CA GLY A 617 -5.92 -31.95 27.32
C GLY A 617 -4.77 -32.54 26.48
N TRP A 618 -3.49 -32.40 26.89
CA TRP A 618 -2.35 -32.93 26.14
C TRP A 618 -1.32 -33.59 27.05
N GLU A 619 -0.81 -34.73 26.62
CA GLU A 619 0.33 -35.43 27.22
C GLU A 619 1.62 -34.92 26.54
N VAL A 620 2.63 -34.62 27.36
CA VAL A 620 3.94 -34.16 26.93
C VAL A 620 4.90 -35.33 26.81
N VAL A 621 5.34 -35.64 25.60
CA VAL A 621 6.33 -36.69 25.32
C VAL A 621 7.68 -36.04 25.04
N GLY A 622 8.71 -36.42 25.80
CA GLY A 622 10.05 -35.81 25.67
C GLY A 622 10.14 -34.43 26.28
N LYS A 623 10.84 -33.50 25.61
CA LYS A 623 11.04 -32.12 26.03
C LYS A 623 10.74 -31.13 24.89
N PRO A 624 9.51 -31.01 24.44
CA PRO A 624 9.16 -30.00 23.42
C PRO A 624 9.42 -28.60 23.98
N GLY A 625 9.94 -27.72 23.11
CA GLY A 625 10.18 -26.32 23.50
C GLY A 625 8.88 -25.53 23.46
N ILE A 626 8.62 -24.78 24.54
CA ILE A 626 7.46 -23.88 24.62
C ILE A 626 7.86 -22.41 24.45
N ASP A 627 7.09 -21.64 23.73
CA ASP A 627 7.13 -20.19 23.71
C ASP A 627 5.78 -19.61 24.16
N ARG A 628 5.80 -18.86 25.26
CA ARG A 628 4.62 -18.20 25.83
C ARG A 628 4.70 -16.67 25.71
N THR A 629 5.65 -16.16 24.98
CA THR A 629 5.80 -14.70 24.82
C THR A 629 4.87 -14.10 23.76
N GLY A 630 4.09 -14.91 23.08
CA GLY A 630 3.31 -14.49 21.89
C GLY A 630 4.15 -14.26 20.65
N LYS A 631 5.48 -14.22 20.80
CA LYS A 631 6.42 -13.88 19.71
C LYS A 631 6.40 -14.88 18.56
N TYR A 632 6.12 -16.13 18.85
CA TYR A 632 6.17 -17.23 17.90
C TYR A 632 4.87 -18.02 17.79
N SER A 633 3.79 -17.55 18.41
CA SER A 633 2.46 -18.15 18.28
C SER A 633 1.78 -17.77 16.95
N ALA A 634 0.79 -18.55 16.55
CA ALA A 634 0.05 -18.34 15.32
C ALA A 634 -1.13 -17.36 15.46
N GLY A 635 -1.54 -17.07 16.67
CA GLY A 635 -2.68 -16.18 16.94
C GLY A 635 -2.95 -15.98 18.43
N GLY A 636 -2.27 -16.74 19.27
CA GLY A 636 -2.37 -16.68 20.75
C GLY A 636 -1.05 -16.29 21.39
N ASN A 637 -0.87 -16.71 22.64
CA ASN A 637 0.33 -16.45 23.43
C ASN A 637 1.28 -17.65 23.56
N ALA A 638 0.90 -18.83 23.04
CA ALA A 638 1.69 -20.04 23.15
C ALA A 638 1.82 -20.80 21.86
N ALA A 639 2.99 -21.37 21.60
CA ALA A 639 3.28 -22.32 20.54
C ALA A 639 4.34 -23.32 20.99
N TYR A 640 4.34 -24.51 20.41
CA TYR A 640 5.30 -25.56 20.75
C TYR A 640 6.27 -25.83 19.61
N ALA A 641 7.54 -25.97 19.97
CA ALA A 641 8.57 -26.47 19.07
C ALA A 641 8.71 -27.98 19.29
N VAL A 642 8.29 -28.77 18.30
CA VAL A 642 8.24 -30.23 18.32
C VAL A 642 9.26 -30.85 17.37
N THR A 643 9.64 -32.09 17.69
CA THR A 643 10.50 -32.94 16.87
C THR A 643 9.87 -34.34 16.73
N ALA A 644 10.56 -35.26 16.09
CA ALA A 644 10.11 -36.65 16.04
C ALA A 644 10.13 -37.35 17.40
N LYS A 645 10.91 -36.83 18.37
CA LYS A 645 11.07 -37.42 19.71
C LYS A 645 10.42 -36.59 20.83
N ASP A 646 10.26 -35.30 20.61
CA ASP A 646 9.69 -34.35 21.55
C ASP A 646 8.40 -33.81 20.96
N PHE A 647 7.24 -34.26 21.42
CA PHE A 647 5.95 -33.99 20.84
C PHE A 647 4.82 -34.01 21.88
N LEU A 648 3.61 -33.74 21.42
CA LEU A 648 2.41 -33.71 22.24
C LEU A 648 1.39 -34.71 21.72
N LEU A 649 0.67 -35.37 22.66
CA LEU A 649 -0.49 -36.23 22.35
C LEU A 649 -1.73 -35.62 22.95
N SER A 650 -2.83 -35.54 22.22
CA SER A 650 -4.11 -35.14 22.80
C SER A 650 -4.62 -36.22 23.76
N ALA A 651 -5.41 -35.84 24.75
CA ALA A 651 -6.25 -36.80 25.46
C ALA A 651 -7.13 -37.55 24.45
N PRO A 652 -7.50 -38.80 24.74
CA PRO A 652 -8.46 -39.52 23.91
C PRO A 652 -9.78 -38.77 23.82
N VAL A 653 -10.23 -38.51 22.60
CA VAL A 653 -11.46 -37.75 22.33
C VAL A 653 -12.51 -38.70 21.80
N PRO A 654 -13.76 -38.69 22.30
CA PRO A 654 -14.83 -39.52 21.79
C PRO A 654 -15.14 -39.20 20.33
N VAL A 655 -15.35 -40.23 19.52
CA VAL A 655 -15.67 -40.11 18.10
C VAL A 655 -16.79 -41.07 17.75
N GLU A 656 -17.57 -40.71 16.72
CA GLU A 656 -18.64 -41.57 16.18
C GLU A 656 -18.06 -42.46 15.07
N PRO A 657 -18.23 -43.77 15.13
CA PRO A 657 -17.79 -44.68 14.05
C PRO A 657 -18.36 -44.28 12.70
N GLY A 658 -17.53 -44.27 11.68
CA GLY A 658 -17.95 -43.92 10.32
C GLY A 658 -18.16 -42.43 10.08
N GLN A 659 -18.10 -41.61 11.10
CA GLN A 659 -18.16 -40.14 10.99
C GLN A 659 -16.86 -39.58 10.42
N CYS A 660 -16.98 -38.53 9.65
CA CYS A 660 -15.82 -37.80 9.10
C CYS A 660 -15.35 -36.70 10.06
N TYR A 661 -14.04 -36.59 10.18
CA TYR A 661 -13.39 -35.63 11.04
C TYR A 661 -12.31 -34.87 10.27
N ARG A 662 -12.16 -33.56 10.55
CA ARG A 662 -11.06 -32.74 10.07
C ARG A 662 -10.09 -32.48 11.21
N LEU A 663 -8.84 -32.93 11.05
CA LEU A 663 -7.72 -32.51 11.87
C LEU A 663 -7.00 -31.39 11.13
N SER A 664 -6.77 -30.27 11.79
CA SER A 664 -5.96 -29.19 11.27
C SER A 664 -4.97 -28.69 12.32
N ALA A 665 -3.87 -28.11 11.86
CA ALA A 665 -2.86 -27.50 12.72
C ALA A 665 -2.15 -26.39 11.96
N ARG A 666 -1.62 -25.40 12.69
CA ARG A 666 -0.69 -24.43 12.16
C ARG A 666 0.73 -24.87 12.42
N GLN A 667 1.60 -24.63 11.44
CA GLN A 667 2.99 -25.05 11.48
C GLN A 667 3.93 -24.00 10.93
N LYS A 668 5.17 -24.00 11.44
CA LYS A 668 6.23 -23.10 11.00
C LYS A 668 7.58 -23.73 11.29
N ALA A 669 8.55 -23.60 10.39
CA ALA A 669 9.91 -24.05 10.65
C ALA A 669 10.58 -23.19 11.73
N THR A 670 11.45 -23.80 12.54
CA THR A 670 12.19 -23.05 13.58
C THR A 670 13.48 -22.41 13.05
N SER A 671 13.95 -22.82 11.88
CA SER A 671 15.17 -22.35 11.23
C SER A 671 14.99 -22.40 9.71
N SER A 672 16.02 -21.99 8.96
CA SER A 672 16.05 -22.10 7.50
C SER A 672 16.06 -23.55 6.98
N LYS A 673 16.33 -24.53 7.84
CA LYS A 673 16.14 -25.94 7.50
C LYS A 673 14.66 -26.27 7.59
N LEU A 674 14.08 -26.63 6.46
CA LEU A 674 12.69 -27.03 6.34
C LEU A 674 12.46 -28.35 7.08
N GLY A 675 11.29 -28.46 7.73
CA GLY A 675 10.88 -29.66 8.43
C GLY A 675 9.68 -30.32 7.75
N LYS A 676 9.16 -31.40 8.35
CA LYS A 676 7.92 -32.04 7.96
C LYS A 676 7.00 -32.14 9.17
N LEU A 677 5.78 -31.66 9.05
CA LEU A 677 4.72 -31.92 10.02
C LEU A 677 4.21 -33.35 9.82
N ARG A 678 3.86 -33.98 10.92
CA ARG A 678 3.12 -35.23 10.95
C ARG A 678 1.74 -34.96 11.57
N LEU A 679 0.71 -34.94 10.74
CA LEU A 679 -0.67 -34.99 11.20
C LEU A 679 -1.03 -36.45 11.38
N GLN A 680 -1.22 -36.88 12.62
CA GLN A 680 -1.54 -38.27 12.94
C GLN A 680 -2.74 -38.33 13.86
N LEU A 681 -3.62 -39.27 13.58
CA LEU A 681 -4.73 -39.71 14.41
C LEU A 681 -4.58 -41.19 14.70
N ASP A 682 -4.50 -41.54 15.98
CA ASP A 682 -4.55 -42.93 16.46
C ASP A 682 -5.97 -43.24 16.88
N TRP A 683 -6.59 -44.18 16.19
CA TRP A 683 -7.94 -44.60 16.46
C TRP A 683 -7.95 -45.68 17.53
N LYS A 684 -8.88 -45.57 18.46
CA LYS A 684 -8.96 -46.42 19.68
C LYS A 684 -10.34 -47.03 19.77
N ASP A 685 -10.40 -48.29 20.28
CA ASP A 685 -11.63 -48.98 20.62
C ASP A 685 -12.30 -48.44 21.91
N GLU A 686 -13.36 -49.06 22.35
CA GLU A 686 -14.09 -48.74 23.59
C GLU A 686 -13.24 -48.90 24.86
N TYR A 687 -12.18 -49.70 24.80
CA TYR A 687 -11.24 -49.92 25.93
C TYR A 687 -9.98 -49.02 25.81
N ASN A 688 -9.97 -48.10 24.86
CA ASN A 688 -8.85 -47.21 24.56
C ASN A 688 -7.61 -47.97 24.03
N HIS A 689 -7.79 -49.18 23.50
CA HIS A 689 -6.71 -49.88 22.79
C HIS A 689 -6.56 -49.34 21.36
N ASP A 690 -5.33 -49.39 20.88
CA ASP A 690 -5.03 -48.93 19.51
C ASP A 690 -5.56 -49.94 18.49
N LEU A 691 -6.31 -49.45 17.51
CA LEU A 691 -6.85 -50.27 16.40
C LEU A 691 -5.75 -50.65 15.37
N GLY A 692 -4.52 -50.18 15.52
CA GLY A 692 -3.41 -50.49 14.63
C GLY A 692 -3.53 -49.92 13.23
N VAL A 693 -4.47 -49.00 13.00
CA VAL A 693 -4.74 -48.35 11.71
C VAL A 693 -4.65 -46.83 11.84
N PRO A 694 -3.48 -46.27 12.18
CA PRO A 694 -3.34 -44.84 12.34
C PRO A 694 -3.53 -44.13 11.00
N THR A 695 -4.16 -42.97 11.02
CA THR A 695 -4.15 -42.05 9.89
C THR A 695 -2.95 -41.13 10.00
N ILE A 696 -2.04 -41.21 9.02
CA ILE A 696 -0.81 -40.40 9.02
C ILE A 696 -0.75 -39.62 7.71
N VAL A 697 -0.65 -38.31 7.80
CA VAL A 697 -0.38 -37.42 6.65
C VAL A 697 0.87 -36.59 6.97
N LEU A 698 1.80 -36.58 6.00
CA LEU A 698 3.02 -35.80 6.10
C LEU A 698 2.88 -34.55 5.24
N ASP A 699 3.13 -33.38 5.84
CA ASP A 699 3.08 -32.11 5.13
C ASP A 699 4.42 -31.38 5.25
N ASP A 700 4.89 -30.86 4.15
CA ASP A 700 6.16 -30.12 4.08
C ASP A 700 6.02 -28.72 4.66
N VAL A 701 6.84 -28.41 5.65
CA VAL A 701 6.91 -27.06 6.22
C VAL A 701 7.74 -26.17 5.31
N ARG A 702 7.08 -25.36 4.51
CA ARG A 702 7.67 -24.57 3.42
C ARG A 702 8.27 -23.24 3.85
N SER A 703 8.03 -22.79 5.07
CA SER A 703 8.47 -21.46 5.54
C SER A 703 8.96 -21.48 6.98
N ALA A 704 10.09 -20.83 7.22
CA ALA A 704 10.53 -20.45 8.57
C ALA A 704 9.96 -19.10 9.00
N GLN A 705 9.31 -18.40 8.09
CA GLN A 705 8.88 -17.02 8.27
C GLN A 705 7.37 -16.91 8.51
N HIS A 706 6.57 -17.72 7.80
CA HIS A 706 5.11 -17.66 7.86
C HIS A 706 4.52 -18.92 8.48
N TRP A 707 3.44 -18.74 9.23
CA TRP A 707 2.63 -19.85 9.68
C TRP A 707 1.85 -20.41 8.49
N GLN A 708 1.87 -21.74 8.37
CA GLN A 708 1.10 -22.51 7.40
C GLN A 708 0.04 -23.32 8.12
N GLN A 709 -1.13 -23.43 7.54
CA GLN A 709 -2.16 -24.34 8.01
C GLN A 709 -2.09 -25.63 7.22
N SER A 710 -2.06 -26.75 7.93
CA SER A 710 -2.19 -28.08 7.37
C SER A 710 -3.48 -28.70 7.87
N SER A 711 -4.15 -29.45 7.02
CA SER A 711 -5.35 -30.17 7.44
C SER A 711 -5.49 -31.48 6.69
N VAL A 712 -6.12 -32.44 7.36
CA VAL A 712 -6.52 -33.72 6.80
C VAL A 712 -7.95 -34.02 7.27
N VAL A 713 -8.74 -34.59 6.39
CA VAL A 713 -10.05 -35.11 6.73
C VAL A 713 -10.03 -36.64 6.57
N VAL A 714 -10.59 -37.29 7.55
CA VAL A 714 -10.52 -38.73 7.66
C VAL A 714 -11.86 -39.27 8.11
N ARG A 715 -12.17 -40.50 7.73
CA ARG A 715 -13.33 -41.23 8.25
C ARG A 715 -12.87 -42.07 9.44
N ALA A 716 -13.57 -41.96 10.54
CA ALA A 716 -13.34 -42.82 11.69
C ALA A 716 -13.64 -44.27 11.33
N PRO A 717 -12.74 -45.22 11.66
CA PRO A 717 -13.00 -46.64 11.50
C PRO A 717 -14.29 -47.06 12.21
N THR A 718 -14.94 -48.12 11.72
CA THR A 718 -16.21 -48.63 12.26
C THR A 718 -16.12 -49.12 13.70
N GLU A 719 -14.92 -49.50 14.15
CA GLU A 719 -14.65 -49.96 15.52
C GLU A 719 -14.13 -48.84 16.45
N SER A 720 -13.91 -47.63 15.92
CA SER A 720 -13.35 -46.55 16.72
C SER A 720 -14.37 -45.95 17.67
N LYS A 721 -13.98 -45.71 18.90
CA LYS A 721 -14.71 -44.97 19.94
C LYS A 721 -13.99 -43.73 20.40
N TYR A 722 -12.68 -43.75 20.29
CA TYR A 722 -11.83 -42.60 20.64
C TYR A 722 -10.78 -42.37 19.58
N VAL A 723 -10.23 -41.17 19.60
CA VAL A 723 -9.09 -40.78 18.77
C VAL A 723 -8.10 -39.94 19.55
N VAL A 724 -6.82 -40.12 19.26
CA VAL A 724 -5.71 -39.32 19.83
C VAL A 724 -5.01 -38.59 18.67
N ALA A 725 -4.89 -37.27 18.79
CA ALA A 725 -4.17 -36.46 17.81
C ALA A 725 -2.72 -36.22 18.24
N HIS A 726 -1.78 -36.28 17.30
CA HIS A 726 -0.36 -36.03 17.53
C HIS A 726 0.05 -34.64 17.04
N ALA A 727 0.68 -33.86 17.91
CA ALA A 727 1.38 -32.64 17.55
C ALA A 727 2.90 -32.94 17.45
N GLN A 728 3.34 -33.45 16.30
CA GLN A 728 4.66 -34.04 16.09
C GLN A 728 5.28 -33.63 14.75
N ALA A 729 6.62 -33.52 14.69
CA ALA A 729 7.33 -33.42 13.45
C ALA A 729 7.76 -34.80 12.93
N ALA A 730 7.58 -35.07 11.65
CA ALA A 730 8.16 -36.23 10.99
C ALA A 730 9.65 -36.05 10.73
N ALA A 731 10.08 -34.83 10.46
CA ALA A 731 11.48 -34.48 10.25
C ALA A 731 11.77 -33.03 10.69
N GLY A 732 12.97 -32.80 11.18
CA GLY A 732 13.42 -31.47 11.63
C GLY A 732 12.81 -31.04 12.95
N LYS A 733 12.92 -29.73 13.25
CA LYS A 733 12.27 -29.07 14.38
C LYS A 733 11.34 -28.01 13.86
N ILE A 734 10.06 -28.12 14.19
CA ILE A 734 9.01 -27.22 13.73
C ILE A 734 8.27 -26.62 14.91
N ARG A 735 7.66 -25.46 14.72
CA ARG A 735 6.66 -24.92 15.64
C ARG A 735 5.29 -25.32 15.20
N VAL A 736 4.47 -25.69 16.14
CA VAL A 736 3.07 -26.09 15.96
C VAL A 736 2.18 -25.30 16.89
N ASP A 737 0.96 -25.02 16.43
CA ASP A 737 -0.05 -24.28 17.16
C ASP A 737 -1.45 -24.58 16.58
N ASP A 738 -2.51 -24.14 17.28
CA ASP A 738 -3.90 -24.18 16.81
C ASP A 738 -4.33 -25.53 16.24
N TYR A 739 -4.06 -26.61 16.98
CA TYR A 739 -4.62 -27.92 16.65
C TYR A 739 -6.14 -27.93 16.83
N SER A 740 -6.84 -28.41 15.82
CA SER A 740 -8.29 -28.48 15.82
C SER A 740 -8.75 -29.81 15.22
N LEU A 741 -9.63 -30.50 15.91
CA LEU A 741 -10.32 -31.70 15.43
C LEU A 741 -11.81 -31.47 15.49
N LYS A 742 -12.47 -31.52 14.33
CA LYS A 742 -13.91 -31.26 14.22
C LYS A 742 -14.60 -32.35 13.41
N GLY A 743 -15.77 -32.76 13.84
CA GLY A 743 -16.65 -33.56 13.00
C GLY A 743 -17.11 -32.74 11.77
N ILE A 744 -17.23 -33.38 10.64
CA ILE A 744 -17.77 -32.78 9.42
C ILE A 744 -18.93 -33.64 8.89
N PRO A 745 -19.90 -33.06 8.12
CA PRO A 745 -21.02 -33.84 7.61
C PRO A 745 -20.57 -35.08 6.80
N ASN A 746 -21.26 -36.18 6.98
CA ASN A 746 -21.05 -37.40 6.19
C ASN A 746 -21.63 -37.31 4.76
N ASP A 747 -22.49 -36.37 4.50
CA ASP A 747 -23.17 -36.06 3.26
C ASP A 747 -22.39 -35.13 2.32
N CYS A 748 -21.10 -34.96 2.59
CA CYS A 748 -20.21 -34.23 1.70
C CYS A 748 -20.14 -34.93 0.34
N GLU A 749 -20.59 -34.28 -0.71
CA GLU A 749 -20.34 -34.72 -2.08
C GLU A 749 -18.92 -34.38 -2.51
N PRO A 750 -18.18 -35.34 -3.09
CA PRO A 750 -16.87 -35.05 -3.68
C PRO A 750 -16.97 -33.95 -4.73
N VAL A 751 -16.08 -33.02 -4.70
CA VAL A 751 -16.04 -31.90 -5.66
C VAL A 751 -14.73 -31.92 -6.40
N LEU A 752 -14.79 -31.80 -7.70
CA LEU A 752 -13.65 -31.55 -8.57
C LEU A 752 -14.01 -30.42 -9.53
N SER A 753 -13.27 -29.33 -9.47
CA SER A 753 -13.56 -28.18 -10.31
C SER A 753 -12.31 -27.63 -11.00
N VAL A 754 -12.52 -27.03 -12.14
CA VAL A 754 -11.49 -26.38 -12.95
C VAL A 754 -11.90 -24.95 -13.17
N MET A 755 -11.00 -24.00 -12.89
CA MET A 755 -11.26 -22.57 -13.06
C MET A 755 -10.06 -21.84 -13.66
N PRO A 756 -10.24 -20.95 -14.62
CA PRO A 756 -11.49 -20.73 -15.35
C PRO A 756 -11.88 -21.93 -16.22
N ASN A 757 -13.16 -22.13 -16.48
CA ASN A 757 -13.66 -23.12 -17.42
C ASN A 757 -14.87 -22.53 -18.18
N PRO A 758 -14.76 -22.22 -19.48
CA PRO A 758 -13.63 -22.52 -20.35
C PRO A 758 -12.39 -21.66 -20.07
N VAL A 759 -11.22 -22.18 -20.35
CA VAL A 759 -9.98 -21.39 -20.39
C VAL A 759 -9.92 -20.60 -21.67
N SER A 760 -9.88 -19.29 -21.57
CA SER A 760 -9.70 -18.41 -22.73
C SER A 760 -8.24 -18.38 -23.17
N ILE A 761 -7.95 -18.93 -24.35
CA ILE A 761 -6.59 -19.05 -24.88
C ILE A 761 -6.42 -18.13 -26.08
N VAL A 762 -5.41 -17.32 -26.06
CA VAL A 762 -5.02 -16.52 -27.22
C VAL A 762 -4.35 -17.44 -28.25
N PRO A 763 -4.74 -17.42 -29.54
CA PRO A 763 -4.15 -18.27 -30.55
C PRO A 763 -2.62 -18.26 -30.52
N GLY A 764 -1.98 -19.47 -30.39
CA GLY A 764 -0.52 -19.65 -30.30
C GLY A 764 0.10 -19.38 -28.94
N GLN A 765 -0.70 -19.13 -27.90
CA GLN A 765 -0.25 -19.14 -26.51
C GLN A 765 -0.83 -20.36 -25.78
N SER A 766 -0.34 -20.61 -24.57
CA SER A 766 -0.89 -21.59 -23.66
C SER A 766 -1.76 -20.89 -22.63
N GLY A 767 -2.81 -21.57 -22.19
CA GLY A 767 -3.66 -21.16 -21.08
C GLY A 767 -3.19 -21.70 -19.75
N ARG A 768 -3.83 -21.22 -18.67
CA ARG A 768 -3.61 -21.71 -17.31
C ARG A 768 -4.95 -21.90 -16.60
N ALA A 769 -5.09 -22.98 -15.86
CA ALA A 769 -6.27 -23.23 -15.01
C ALA A 769 -5.85 -23.70 -13.63
N ALA A 770 -6.68 -23.38 -12.65
CA ALA A 770 -6.60 -23.91 -11.30
C ALA A 770 -7.55 -25.11 -11.19
N ILE A 771 -7.05 -26.24 -10.74
CA ILE A 771 -7.81 -27.43 -10.47
C ILE A 771 -7.93 -27.53 -8.95
N SER A 772 -9.16 -27.48 -8.44
CA SER A 772 -9.46 -27.68 -7.04
C SER A 772 -10.30 -28.93 -6.83
N TRP A 773 -9.99 -29.65 -5.78
CA TRP A 773 -10.73 -30.87 -5.44
C TRP A 773 -10.96 -30.97 -3.93
N ASN A 774 -12.03 -31.68 -3.59
CA ASN A 774 -12.31 -32.13 -2.24
C ASN A 774 -12.93 -33.51 -2.34
N ALA A 775 -12.20 -34.51 -1.94
CA ALA A 775 -12.62 -35.92 -1.97
C ALA A 775 -13.42 -36.32 -0.71
N CYS A 776 -13.91 -35.34 0.03
CA CYS A 776 -14.62 -35.59 1.29
C CYS A 776 -13.76 -36.35 2.29
N CYS A 777 -14.22 -37.51 2.74
CA CYS A 777 -13.56 -38.27 3.81
C CYS A 777 -12.47 -39.24 3.31
N ASN A 778 -11.94 -39.03 2.09
CA ASN A 778 -10.93 -39.92 1.50
C ASN A 778 -9.54 -39.30 1.57
N SER A 779 -8.76 -39.65 2.58
CA SER A 779 -7.42 -39.08 2.80
C SER A 779 -6.40 -39.44 1.71
N GLU A 780 -6.61 -40.53 1.02
CA GLU A 780 -5.72 -41.04 -0.05
C GLU A 780 -6.26 -40.76 -1.44
N ALA A 781 -7.08 -39.73 -1.57
CA ALA A 781 -7.64 -39.39 -2.86
C ALA A 781 -6.54 -38.94 -3.84
N GLN A 782 -6.76 -39.26 -5.10
CA GLN A 782 -5.87 -38.92 -6.20
C GLN A 782 -6.66 -38.20 -7.29
N VAL A 783 -6.08 -37.12 -7.80
CA VAL A 783 -6.56 -36.47 -9.01
C VAL A 783 -5.65 -36.89 -10.13
N THR A 784 -6.23 -37.47 -11.17
CA THR A 784 -5.51 -37.79 -12.41
C THR A 784 -5.86 -36.81 -13.50
N LEU A 785 -4.97 -36.67 -14.45
CA LEU A 785 -5.14 -35.89 -15.67
C LEU A 785 -5.01 -36.83 -16.87
N LYS A 786 -6.01 -36.76 -17.74
CA LYS A 786 -5.96 -37.37 -19.06
C LYS A 786 -5.97 -36.28 -20.12
N ILE A 787 -4.99 -36.35 -21.05
CA ILE A 787 -4.88 -35.43 -22.18
C ILE A 787 -5.14 -36.23 -23.45
N ASP A 788 -6.18 -35.86 -24.19
CA ASP A 788 -6.64 -36.56 -25.39
C ASP A 788 -6.78 -38.06 -25.16
N ASP A 789 -6.17 -38.91 -26.02
CA ASP A 789 -6.18 -40.35 -25.93
C ASP A 789 -4.96 -40.93 -25.19
N HIS A 790 -4.15 -40.09 -24.54
CA HIS A 790 -3.04 -40.56 -23.71
C HIS A 790 -3.55 -41.21 -22.42
N GLY A 791 -2.72 -42.00 -21.78
CA GLY A 791 -3.02 -42.62 -20.50
C GLY A 791 -3.25 -41.57 -19.39
N GLU A 792 -3.96 -41.98 -18.35
CA GLU A 792 -4.12 -41.15 -17.17
C GLU A 792 -2.80 -41.04 -16.40
N GLU A 793 -2.41 -39.83 -16.05
CA GLU A 793 -1.25 -39.55 -15.20
C GLU A 793 -1.70 -38.95 -13.86
N LEU A 794 -0.97 -39.23 -12.80
CA LEU A 794 -1.21 -38.64 -11.50
C LEU A 794 -0.92 -37.14 -11.56
N PHE A 795 -1.98 -36.33 -11.44
CA PHE A 795 -1.88 -34.88 -11.38
C PHE A 795 -1.59 -34.39 -9.96
N ALA A 796 -2.34 -34.89 -8.99
CA ALA A 796 -2.19 -34.51 -7.59
C ALA A 796 -2.71 -35.61 -6.67
N SER A 797 -2.24 -35.63 -5.42
CA SER A 797 -2.74 -36.52 -4.38
C SER A 797 -3.08 -35.72 -3.13
N GLY A 798 -3.99 -36.28 -2.34
CA GLY A 798 -4.48 -35.68 -1.11
C GLY A 798 -5.98 -35.44 -1.20
N GLN A 799 -6.59 -35.41 -0.04
CA GLN A 799 -8.02 -35.33 0.12
C GLN A 799 -8.66 -34.07 -0.47
N ALA A 800 -8.02 -32.94 -0.29
CA ALA A 800 -8.43 -31.67 -0.87
C ALA A 800 -7.18 -30.88 -1.27
N GLY A 801 -7.32 -30.07 -2.29
CA GLY A 801 -6.20 -29.24 -2.73
C GLY A 801 -6.54 -28.32 -3.88
N LEU A 802 -5.54 -27.54 -4.24
CA LEU A 802 -5.52 -26.68 -5.40
C LEU A 802 -4.17 -26.84 -6.10
N LYS A 803 -4.19 -27.14 -7.39
CA LYS A 803 -2.97 -27.19 -8.21
C LYS A 803 -3.26 -26.54 -9.56
N PHE A 804 -2.27 -25.83 -10.07
CA PHE A 804 -2.37 -25.21 -11.40
C PHE A 804 -1.89 -26.17 -12.47
N LEU A 805 -2.60 -26.18 -13.60
CA LEU A 805 -2.12 -26.70 -14.85
C LEU A 805 -1.71 -25.49 -15.72
N ASP A 806 -0.44 -25.45 -16.04
CA ASP A 806 0.14 -24.48 -16.96
C ASP A 806 0.21 -25.10 -18.37
N GLU A 807 0.38 -24.30 -19.39
CA GLU A 807 0.57 -24.75 -20.79
C GLU A 807 -0.64 -25.49 -21.42
N ILE A 808 -1.86 -25.07 -21.09
CA ILE A 808 -3.09 -25.59 -21.72
C ILE A 808 -3.13 -25.13 -23.18
N LYS A 809 -3.28 -26.08 -24.11
CA LYS A 809 -3.40 -25.83 -25.55
C LYS A 809 -4.83 -25.94 -26.02
N PRO A 810 -5.30 -25.09 -26.95
CA PRO A 810 -6.72 -25.10 -27.37
C PRO A 810 -7.14 -26.34 -28.15
N GLU A 811 -6.19 -27.04 -28.79
CA GLU A 811 -6.45 -28.23 -29.59
C GLU A 811 -6.55 -29.52 -28.77
N MET A 812 -6.19 -29.50 -27.48
CA MET A 812 -6.13 -30.68 -26.61
C MET A 812 -7.34 -30.73 -25.71
N ARG A 813 -7.79 -31.95 -25.40
CA ARG A 813 -8.85 -32.21 -24.43
C ARG A 813 -8.23 -32.61 -23.09
N TYR A 814 -8.62 -31.95 -22.04
CA TYR A 814 -8.13 -32.22 -20.69
C TYR A 814 -9.29 -32.75 -19.86
N GLU A 815 -9.12 -33.90 -19.26
CA GLU A 815 -10.11 -34.51 -18.36
C GLU A 815 -9.43 -34.84 -17.04
N PHE A 816 -9.97 -34.28 -15.96
CA PHE A 816 -9.54 -34.56 -14.61
C PHE A 816 -10.51 -35.51 -13.94
N ARG A 817 -9.97 -36.49 -13.22
CA ARG A 817 -10.73 -37.46 -12.46
C ARG A 817 -10.24 -37.53 -11.03
N LEU A 818 -11.17 -37.50 -10.10
CA LEU A 818 -10.92 -37.63 -8.67
C LEU A 818 -11.25 -39.07 -8.25
N TYR A 819 -10.28 -39.75 -7.69
CA TYR A 819 -10.44 -41.13 -7.18
C TYR A 819 -10.24 -41.15 -5.67
N SER A 820 -10.93 -42.07 -5.00
CA SER A 820 -10.53 -42.54 -3.67
C SER A 820 -9.68 -43.78 -3.82
N SER A 821 -8.50 -43.82 -3.21
CA SER A 821 -7.68 -45.04 -3.19
C SER A 821 -8.33 -46.11 -2.30
N PRO A 822 -8.44 -47.38 -2.70
CA PRO A 822 -7.99 -48.02 -3.95
C PRO A 822 -9.10 -48.20 -5.00
N GLN A 823 -10.04 -47.29 -5.13
CA GLN A 823 -11.18 -47.44 -6.05
C GLN A 823 -10.77 -47.22 -7.51
N THR A 824 -11.36 -48.02 -8.41
CA THR A 824 -11.15 -47.89 -9.86
C THR A 824 -12.20 -47.00 -10.55
N VAL A 825 -13.23 -46.59 -9.85
CA VAL A 825 -14.28 -45.73 -10.36
C VAL A 825 -14.05 -44.31 -9.82
N PRO A 826 -14.02 -43.28 -10.68
CA PRO A 826 -13.82 -41.92 -10.23
C PRO A 826 -15.02 -41.43 -9.40
N LEU A 827 -14.74 -40.75 -8.30
CA LEU A 827 -15.73 -40.05 -7.47
C LEU A 827 -16.36 -38.87 -8.22
N GLN A 828 -15.52 -38.15 -8.99
CA GLN A 828 -15.91 -37.03 -9.82
C GLN A 828 -15.03 -36.98 -11.07
N THR A 829 -15.62 -36.50 -12.16
CA THR A 829 -14.90 -36.23 -13.40
C THR A 829 -15.26 -34.83 -13.87
N THR A 830 -14.29 -34.05 -14.25
CA THR A 830 -14.51 -32.72 -14.85
C THR A 830 -13.65 -32.58 -16.10
N ARG A 831 -14.18 -31.89 -17.08
CA ARG A 831 -13.46 -31.53 -18.29
C ARG A 831 -13.07 -30.08 -18.26
N LEU A 832 -11.91 -29.79 -18.79
CA LEU A 832 -11.46 -28.46 -19.06
C LEU A 832 -11.84 -28.13 -20.51
N ASP A 833 -12.74 -27.18 -20.68
CA ASP A 833 -13.06 -26.63 -21.98
C ASP A 833 -12.15 -25.44 -22.29
N THR A 834 -11.77 -25.33 -23.55
CA THR A 834 -10.96 -24.21 -24.04
C THR A 834 -11.82 -23.38 -24.99
N ALA A 835 -11.71 -22.06 -24.88
CA ALA A 835 -12.32 -21.12 -25.81
C ALA A 835 -11.23 -20.29 -26.46
N GLU A 836 -11.23 -20.23 -27.78
CA GLU A 836 -10.37 -19.25 -28.44
C GLU A 836 -10.81 -17.85 -28.08
N ARG A 837 -9.88 -17.01 -27.75
CA ARG A 837 -10.09 -15.60 -27.48
C ARG A 837 -10.44 -14.93 -28.80
N THR A 838 -11.70 -14.75 -29.10
CA THR A 838 -12.16 -14.00 -30.27
C THR A 838 -12.27 -12.53 -29.89
N ALA A 839 -11.59 -11.69 -30.65
CA ALA A 839 -11.66 -10.26 -30.54
C ALA A 839 -12.24 -9.70 -31.85
N THR A 840 -13.05 -8.66 -31.76
CA THR A 840 -13.60 -7.98 -32.93
C THR A 840 -13.10 -6.54 -32.97
N ILE A 841 -12.79 -6.04 -34.17
CA ILE A 841 -12.60 -4.63 -34.44
C ILE A 841 -13.25 -4.32 -35.80
N ALA A 842 -14.09 -3.32 -35.83
CA ALA A 842 -14.80 -2.90 -37.04
C ALA A 842 -14.85 -1.37 -37.12
N ALA A 843 -14.93 -0.89 -38.32
CA ALA A 843 -15.17 0.52 -38.62
C ALA A 843 -16.47 0.66 -39.44
N ASP A 844 -17.30 1.62 -39.04
CA ASP A 844 -18.58 1.91 -39.72
C ASP A 844 -18.78 3.43 -39.82
N PRO A 845 -18.97 3.97 -41.03
CA PRO A 845 -18.92 3.29 -42.31
C PRO A 845 -17.50 2.92 -42.75
N ASN A 846 -17.37 1.77 -43.44
CA ASN A 846 -16.11 1.33 -44.05
C ASN A 846 -16.40 0.75 -45.45
N PRO A 847 -15.91 1.39 -46.57
CA PRO A 847 -15.00 2.54 -46.57
C PRO A 847 -15.63 3.83 -46.05
N ALA A 848 -14.78 4.77 -45.61
CA ALA A 848 -15.25 6.08 -45.18
C ALA A 848 -15.97 6.83 -46.33
N PRO A 849 -17.01 7.64 -46.07
CA PRO A 849 -17.83 8.25 -47.09
C PRO A 849 -17.04 9.14 -48.04
N PRO A 850 -17.43 9.26 -49.33
CA PRO A 850 -16.82 10.22 -50.23
C PRO A 850 -17.22 11.66 -49.83
N GLY A 851 -16.30 12.63 -50.01
CA GLY A 851 -16.57 14.05 -49.69
C GLY A 851 -15.31 14.92 -49.82
N LEU A 852 -15.46 16.23 -49.67
CA LEU A 852 -14.34 17.17 -49.60
C LEU A 852 -13.76 17.23 -48.17
N GLY A 853 -12.44 17.09 -47.99
CA GLY A 853 -11.76 17.08 -46.68
C GLY A 853 -11.81 15.75 -45.93
N PRO A 854 -11.20 15.64 -44.76
CA PRO A 854 -11.23 14.42 -43.96
C PRO A 854 -12.65 13.98 -43.60
N GLN A 855 -12.90 12.67 -43.64
CA GLN A 855 -14.23 12.09 -43.33
C GLN A 855 -14.25 11.32 -42.03
N GLN A 856 -15.45 11.00 -41.60
CA GLN A 856 -15.72 10.37 -40.32
C GLN A 856 -16.05 8.89 -40.48
N THR A 857 -15.49 8.07 -39.64
CA THR A 857 -15.90 6.68 -39.36
C THR A 857 -15.87 6.42 -37.87
N LYS A 858 -16.61 5.43 -37.43
CA LYS A 858 -16.64 5.00 -36.04
C LYS A 858 -15.93 3.68 -35.93
N VAL A 859 -14.83 3.66 -35.21
CA VAL A 859 -14.09 2.42 -34.93
C VAL A 859 -14.55 1.84 -33.59
N SER A 860 -15.07 0.62 -33.64
CA SER A 860 -15.57 -0.10 -32.49
C SER A 860 -14.81 -1.41 -32.31
N TRP A 861 -14.50 -1.77 -31.08
CA TRP A 861 -13.78 -3.01 -30.76
C TRP A 861 -14.31 -3.64 -29.49
N ALA A 862 -14.14 -4.96 -29.41
CA ALA A 862 -14.42 -5.74 -28.22
C ALA A 862 -13.49 -6.94 -28.14
N THR A 863 -12.95 -7.20 -26.96
CA THR A 863 -12.44 -8.51 -26.58
C THR A 863 -13.57 -9.25 -25.87
N LEU A 864 -13.98 -10.39 -26.39
CA LEU A 864 -15.19 -11.09 -25.89
C LEU A 864 -15.06 -11.59 -24.43
N ASP A 865 -13.87 -11.62 -23.89
CA ASP A 865 -13.55 -12.05 -22.53
C ASP A 865 -13.26 -10.91 -21.56
N GLY A 866 -13.43 -9.66 -22.00
CA GLY A 866 -13.16 -8.47 -21.17
C GLY A 866 -11.69 -8.22 -20.87
N GLY A 867 -10.75 -8.94 -21.51
CA GLY A 867 -9.32 -8.74 -21.30
C GLY A 867 -8.83 -7.37 -21.82
N ASN A 868 -7.84 -6.80 -21.11
CA ASN A 868 -7.28 -5.50 -21.49
C ASN A 868 -6.70 -5.52 -22.90
N ALA A 869 -7.00 -4.48 -23.67
CA ALA A 869 -6.55 -4.37 -25.05
C ALA A 869 -6.13 -2.95 -25.41
N GLU A 870 -5.28 -2.86 -26.44
CA GLU A 870 -4.87 -1.61 -27.07
C GLU A 870 -5.25 -1.65 -28.55
N VAL A 871 -5.86 -0.60 -29.02
CA VAL A 871 -6.04 -0.36 -30.45
C VAL A 871 -4.94 0.57 -30.90
N CYS A 872 -4.19 0.16 -31.92
CA CYS A 872 -3.22 1.01 -32.58
C CYS A 872 -3.67 1.30 -34.02
N VAL A 873 -3.29 2.44 -34.56
CA VAL A 873 -3.53 2.80 -35.94
C VAL A 873 -2.22 3.02 -36.68
N SER A 874 -2.13 2.44 -37.87
CA SER A 874 -1.08 2.69 -38.85
C SER A 874 -1.69 3.32 -40.11
N GLN A 875 -1.14 4.42 -40.58
CA GLN A 875 -1.53 5.07 -41.81
C GLN A 875 -0.53 4.70 -42.91
N ASP A 876 -1.04 4.23 -44.05
CA ASP A 876 -0.28 3.89 -45.27
C ASP A 876 0.94 2.97 -44.99
N GLY A 877 0.79 2.05 -44.01
CA GLY A 877 1.86 1.15 -43.58
C GLY A 877 2.98 1.78 -42.75
N GLY A 878 2.80 3.04 -42.34
CA GLY A 878 3.74 3.75 -41.46
C GLY A 878 3.74 3.27 -40.00
N PRO A 879 4.52 3.91 -39.12
CA PRO A 879 4.62 3.52 -37.72
C PRO A 879 3.26 3.52 -37.01
N GLU A 880 3.04 2.51 -36.19
CA GLU A 880 1.84 2.43 -35.35
C GLU A 880 1.80 3.51 -34.29
N LYS A 881 0.62 4.08 -34.10
CA LYS A 881 0.32 5.00 -32.99
C LYS A 881 -0.81 4.42 -32.16
N LEU A 882 -0.68 4.53 -30.85
CA LEU A 882 -1.75 4.13 -29.95
C LEU A 882 -2.99 4.99 -30.22
N PHE A 883 -4.11 4.33 -30.48
CA PHE A 883 -5.39 4.95 -30.79
C PHE A 883 -6.33 4.94 -29.56
N ALA A 884 -6.49 3.80 -28.94
CA ALA A 884 -7.37 3.65 -27.77
C ALA A 884 -6.94 2.47 -26.88
N ARG A 885 -7.45 2.44 -25.66
CA ARG A 885 -7.26 1.33 -24.70
C ARG A 885 -8.60 0.93 -24.11
N GLY A 886 -8.75 -0.35 -23.81
CA GLY A 886 -9.89 -0.92 -23.10
C GLY A 886 -10.33 -2.24 -23.71
N ALA A 887 -10.98 -3.08 -22.92
CA ALA A 887 -11.53 -4.37 -23.36
C ALA A 887 -12.61 -4.19 -24.43
N THR A 888 -13.37 -3.13 -24.32
CA THR A 888 -14.37 -2.71 -25.30
C THR A 888 -14.31 -1.21 -25.47
N GLY A 889 -14.67 -0.73 -26.63
CA GLY A 889 -14.73 0.71 -26.88
C GLY A 889 -15.25 1.06 -28.24
N SER A 890 -15.51 2.35 -28.41
CA SER A 890 -15.96 2.92 -29.66
C SER A 890 -15.51 4.37 -29.72
N VAL A 891 -14.82 4.74 -30.78
CA VAL A 891 -14.29 6.10 -30.99
C VAL A 891 -14.62 6.58 -32.38
N GLU A 892 -15.19 7.77 -32.47
CA GLU A 892 -15.40 8.45 -33.72
C GLU A 892 -14.10 9.08 -34.24
N VAL A 893 -13.76 8.76 -35.47
CA VAL A 893 -12.54 9.19 -36.16
C VAL A 893 -12.95 10.14 -37.30
N SER A 894 -12.59 11.41 -37.16
CA SER A 894 -12.96 12.47 -38.16
C SER A 894 -11.81 12.91 -39.04
N TRP A 895 -10.72 12.16 -39.12
CA TRP A 895 -9.49 12.52 -39.81
C TRP A 895 -9.09 11.56 -40.94
N ILE A 896 -10.02 10.74 -41.45
CA ILE A 896 -9.76 9.82 -42.56
C ILE A 896 -9.61 10.62 -43.85
N ALA A 897 -8.38 10.67 -44.37
CA ALA A 897 -8.03 11.43 -45.57
C ALA A 897 -8.21 10.63 -46.86
N ALA A 898 -8.53 11.31 -47.95
CA ALA A 898 -8.66 10.67 -49.24
C ALA A 898 -7.30 10.14 -49.76
N GLY A 899 -7.30 8.93 -50.33
CA GLY A 899 -6.11 8.28 -50.87
C GLY A 899 -5.20 7.64 -49.80
N SER A 900 -5.59 7.65 -48.54
CA SER A 900 -4.87 6.98 -47.45
C SER A 900 -5.61 5.74 -46.93
N SER A 901 -4.84 4.74 -46.52
CA SER A 901 -5.32 3.52 -45.89
C SER A 901 -4.94 3.54 -44.39
N TYR A 902 -5.92 3.32 -43.54
CA TYR A 902 -5.73 3.30 -42.10
C TYR A 902 -6.01 1.90 -41.57
N GLU A 903 -4.99 1.23 -41.04
CA GLU A 903 -5.13 -0.09 -40.44
C GLU A 903 -5.21 0.07 -38.93
N PHE A 904 -6.36 -0.27 -38.34
CA PHE A 904 -6.57 -0.35 -36.91
C PHE A 904 -6.31 -1.77 -36.48
N ARG A 905 -5.41 -1.93 -35.49
CA ARG A 905 -4.95 -3.20 -34.98
C ARG A 905 -5.26 -3.28 -33.50
N LEU A 906 -5.98 -4.33 -33.09
CA LEU A 906 -6.33 -4.61 -31.71
C LEU A 906 -5.32 -5.59 -31.13
N TYR A 907 -4.66 -5.18 -30.06
CA TYR A 907 -3.67 -5.99 -29.34
C TYR A 907 -4.16 -6.31 -27.94
N THR A 908 -3.91 -7.53 -27.46
CA THR A 908 -4.07 -7.85 -26.04
C THR A 908 -2.87 -7.35 -25.25
N THR A 909 -3.14 -6.93 -23.99
CA THR A 909 -2.11 -6.44 -23.05
C THR A 909 -2.03 -7.25 -21.77
N ASP A 910 -2.82 -8.33 -21.65
CA ASP A 910 -2.81 -9.25 -20.51
C ASP A 910 -1.73 -10.33 -20.65
N GLY A 911 -0.56 -9.95 -21.13
CA GLY A 911 0.58 -10.81 -21.40
C GLY A 911 1.49 -10.16 -22.45
N PRO A 912 2.31 -10.90 -23.19
CA PRO A 912 3.04 -10.35 -24.33
C PRO A 912 2.05 -9.71 -25.32
N ARG A 913 2.35 -8.48 -25.73
CA ARG A 913 1.53 -7.72 -26.68
C ARG A 913 1.31 -8.53 -27.96
N ARG A 914 0.06 -8.86 -28.29
CA ARG A 914 -0.29 -9.67 -29.44
C ARG A 914 -1.47 -9.12 -30.23
N LEU A 915 -1.33 -9.12 -31.54
CA LEU A 915 -2.38 -8.77 -32.49
C LEU A 915 -3.49 -9.84 -32.45
N VAL A 916 -4.73 -9.45 -32.14
CA VAL A 916 -5.90 -10.35 -32.05
C VAL A 916 -6.99 -10.04 -33.06
N ALA A 917 -7.07 -8.82 -33.55
CA ALA A 917 -7.96 -8.42 -34.64
C ALA A 917 -7.43 -7.17 -35.37
N ARG A 918 -7.84 -6.99 -36.60
CA ARG A 918 -7.53 -5.78 -37.34
C ARG A 918 -8.67 -5.41 -38.29
N THR A 919 -8.80 -4.15 -38.58
CA THR A 919 -9.68 -3.63 -39.66
C THR A 919 -8.95 -2.56 -40.43
N VAL A 920 -9.22 -2.49 -41.73
CA VAL A 920 -8.62 -1.48 -42.61
C VAL A 920 -9.73 -0.55 -43.08
N VAL A 921 -9.50 0.73 -42.91
CA VAL A 921 -10.40 1.78 -43.41
C VAL A 921 -9.70 2.45 -44.58
N ASN A 922 -10.28 2.32 -45.73
CA ASN A 922 -9.82 2.96 -46.94
C ASN A 922 -10.78 4.10 -47.31
N ARG A 923 -10.24 5.05 -48.01
CA ARG A 923 -11.05 6.12 -48.63
C ARG A 923 -10.56 6.50 -49.99
#